data_b6378e1d970b17c8e7beb5100d7657cc
#
_entry.id   b6378e1d970b17c8e7beb5100d7657cc
#
_cell.length_a   1.000
_cell.length_b   1.000
_cell.length_c   1.000
_cell.angle_alpha   90.00
_cell.angle_beta   90.00
_cell.angle_gamma   90.00
#
_symmetry.space_group_name_H-M   'P 1'
#
loop_
_entity.id
_entity.type
_entity.pdbx_description
1 polymer ?
#
loop_
_entity_poly.entity_id
_entity_poly.type
_entity_poly.pdbx_seq_one_letter_code
_entity_poly.pdbx_strand_id
1 'polypeptide(L)'
;MKKLILSSLVFACINTSVEALENDGSKPNDLTPPKEASQESQRNEAQKETPQSNQTPKEMKVKSISYVGLSYMSDMLANEIVKIRVGDIVDSKKIDTAVLALFNQGYFKDVYATFEGGILEFHFDEKARIAGVEIKGYGTEKEKDGLKSQMGIKKGDTFDEQKLEHAKTALKTALEGQGYYGSVVEVRTQKVSEGALLIVFDVNRGDSIYIKQSIYEGSAKLKRRMIESLSANKQRDFMGWMWGLNDGKLRLDQLEYDSMRIQDVYMRRGYLDAHISSPFLKTDFSTHDAKLHYKVKEGIQYRISDILIEIDNPVVPLKTLEKVLKVKRKDVFNIEHLRADAQILKTEIADKGYAFAVVKPDLDKDEKNGLVKVIYRIEVGDMVYINDVIISGNQRTSDRIIRRELLLGPKDKYNLTKLRNSENSLRRLGFFSKVKIEEKRVNSSLMDLLVSVEEGRTGQLQFGLGYGSYGGLMLNGSVSERNLFGTGQSMSLYANIATGGGRSYPGMPRGAGRMFAGNLSLTNPRIFDSWYSSTINLYADYRISYQYIQQGGGFGVNVGRMLGNRTHVSLGYNLNVTKLIGFSSPLYNRYYSSVNEVVSPRQCSTPASVIINRLSGGKTPLQPESCSNPGAITTSPEIKGIWDRDYHTPITSSFTLDVSYDNTDDYYFPRNGVIFSSYATMSGLPSSGTLNSWNGLGGNVRNTKVYGKFAAYHHLQKYLLIDLIARFKTQGGYIFRYNTDDYLPLNSTFYMGGVTTVRGFRNGSVTPKDEFGLWLGGDGIFTASTELSYGVLKAAKMRLAWFFDFGFLTFKTPTRGSFFYNAPFTTANFKDYGVIGAGFERATWRASTGLQIEWISPMGPLVLIFPIAFFNQWGDGNGKKCKGLCFNPNMDDYTQHFEFSMGTRF
;
A
#
# COMPACT_ATOMS: atom_id res chain seq x y z
N MET A 1 43.68 19.05 -7.87
CA MET A 1 42.48 18.83 -8.66
C MET A 1 41.65 17.74 -8.05
N LYS A 2 41.11 17.95 -6.84
CA LYS A 2 40.18 17.06 -6.15
C LYS A 2 39.42 17.93 -5.15
N LYS A 3 38.43 18.67 -5.63
CA LYS A 3 37.44 19.44 -4.83
C LYS A 3 36.69 20.34 -5.81
N LEU A 4 35.77 19.82 -6.58
CA LEU A 4 34.81 20.60 -7.37
C LEU A 4 33.90 19.65 -8.21
N ILE A 5 33.15 18.80 -7.59
CA ILE A 5 31.95 18.16 -8.16
C ILE A 5 31.10 17.63 -6.98
N LEU A 6 30.51 18.52 -6.20
CA LEU A 6 29.45 18.15 -5.28
C LEU A 6 28.58 19.36 -4.82
N SER A 7 28.46 20.40 -5.64
CA SER A 7 27.66 21.58 -5.25
C SER A 7 26.75 22.18 -6.33
N SER A 8 26.35 21.40 -7.34
CA SER A 8 25.52 21.96 -8.43
C SER A 8 24.30 21.13 -8.80
N LEU A 9 23.58 20.60 -7.82
CA LEU A 9 22.31 19.90 -8.10
C LEU A 9 21.22 20.09 -7.04
N VAL A 10 21.22 21.19 -6.29
CA VAL A 10 20.15 21.52 -5.31
C VAL A 10 19.64 22.96 -5.41
N PHE A 11 20.09 23.77 -6.37
CA PHE A 11 19.63 25.16 -6.46
C PHE A 11 19.13 25.49 -7.87
N ALA A 12 17.91 25.12 -8.17
CA ALA A 12 17.15 25.73 -9.25
C ALA A 12 15.66 25.46 -9.02
N CYS A 13 15.05 26.25 -8.16
CA CYS A 13 13.63 26.63 -8.15
C CYS A 13 13.39 27.40 -6.85
N ILE A 14 13.47 28.67 -6.91
CA ILE A 14 12.79 29.72 -6.17
C ILE A 14 13.65 30.98 -6.28
N ASN A 15 13.32 31.82 -7.22
CA ASN A 15 13.58 33.24 -7.17
C ASN A 15 12.56 33.97 -8.04
N THR A 16 11.61 34.60 -7.41
CA THR A 16 11.04 35.89 -7.91
C THR A 16 10.48 36.68 -6.73
N SER A 17 11.22 37.75 -6.47
CA SER A 17 10.80 39.10 -6.09
C SER A 17 9.91 39.34 -4.87
N VAL A 18 10.49 39.99 -3.86
CA VAL A 18 9.88 41.12 -3.13
C VAL A 18 10.94 42.17 -2.91
N GLU A 19 10.72 43.34 -3.44
CA GLU A 19 11.40 44.58 -3.16
C GLU A 19 10.83 45.27 -1.89
N ALA A 20 11.74 45.98 -1.27
CA ALA A 20 11.73 46.74 -0.04
C ALA A 20 10.64 47.78 0.15
N LEU A 21 10.37 48.11 1.42
CA LEU A 21 10.26 49.49 1.92
C LEU A 21 10.64 49.57 3.39
N GLU A 22 11.61 50.38 3.66
CA GLU A 22 12.18 50.81 4.96
C GLU A 22 11.32 51.84 5.69
N ASN A 23 11.67 51.97 6.96
CA ASN A 23 11.49 53.12 7.90
C ASN A 23 10.21 53.14 8.72
N ASP A 24 10.20 53.36 10.01
CA ASP A 24 11.00 54.24 10.86
C ASP A 24 10.75 53.90 12.35
N GLY A 25 11.71 54.22 13.20
CA GLY A 25 11.81 53.89 14.60
C GLY A 25 10.93 54.67 15.58
N SER A 26 10.79 54.13 16.74
CA SER A 26 10.92 54.78 18.05
C SER A 26 10.69 53.80 19.20
N LYS A 27 11.67 53.74 20.10
CA LYS A 27 11.63 53.11 21.44
C LYS A 27 11.18 54.20 22.47
N PRO A 28 11.13 53.85 23.76
CA PRO A 28 10.23 52.95 24.52
C PRO A 28 9.52 53.71 25.65
N ASN A 29 8.54 53.07 26.31
CA ASN A 29 8.26 53.46 27.71
C ASN A 29 7.73 52.28 28.51
N ASP A 30 8.42 52.08 29.64
CA ASP A 30 8.03 51.33 30.83
C ASP A 30 6.64 51.66 31.30
N LEU A 31 5.95 50.63 31.84
CA LEU A 31 5.22 50.75 33.11
C LEU A 31 4.72 49.38 33.59
N THR A 32 5.11 49.08 34.79
CA THR A 32 4.82 47.99 35.72
C THR A 32 3.32 47.73 35.99
N PRO A 33 2.96 46.54 36.48
CA PRO A 33 1.57 46.10 36.69
C PRO A 33 0.98 46.58 38.04
N PRO A 34 -0.32 46.67 38.16
CA PRO A 34 -0.96 46.73 39.47
C PRO A 34 -1.63 45.41 39.88
N LYS A 35 -1.50 45.19 41.18
CA LYS A 35 -1.93 44.08 42.01
C LYS A 35 -3.43 43.81 42.01
N GLU A 36 -3.72 42.57 42.42
CA GLU A 36 -4.97 42.06 42.97
C GLU A 36 -5.73 43.03 43.86
N ALA A 37 -7.04 43.03 43.71
CA ALA A 37 -7.99 43.37 44.77
C ALA A 37 -9.23 42.48 44.62
N SER A 38 -9.31 41.57 45.54
CA SER A 38 -10.53 40.87 45.96
C SER A 38 -11.53 41.90 46.52
N GLN A 39 -12.75 41.82 46.09
CA GLN A 39 -13.89 42.30 46.91
C GLN A 39 -15.15 41.47 46.67
N GLU A 40 -15.49 40.71 47.73
CA GLU A 40 -16.86 40.34 48.06
C GLU A 40 -17.74 41.58 48.15
N SER A 41 -18.92 41.53 47.63
CA SER A 41 -20.01 42.39 48.04
C SER A 41 -21.36 41.73 47.74
N GLN A 42 -21.89 41.11 48.74
CA GLN A 42 -23.20 41.28 49.38
C GLN A 42 -24.43 41.55 48.47
N ARG A 43 -25.28 40.51 48.50
CA ARG A 43 -26.75 40.54 48.54
C ARG A 43 -27.38 41.86 48.86
N ASN A 44 -28.28 42.36 48.02
CA ASN A 44 -29.42 43.11 48.40
C ASN A 44 -30.67 42.66 47.66
N GLU A 45 -31.54 42.02 48.41
CA GLU A 45 -32.93 41.78 48.09
C GLU A 45 -33.66 43.15 48.00
N ALA A 46 -34.30 43.40 46.90
CA ALA A 46 -35.35 44.34 46.78
C ALA A 46 -36.63 43.65 46.33
N GLN A 47 -37.41 43.27 47.27
CA GLN A 47 -38.80 42.91 47.08
C GLN A 47 -39.49 44.03 46.33
N LYS A 48 -40.09 43.74 45.19
CA LYS A 48 -41.16 44.52 44.58
C LYS A 48 -42.39 43.63 44.39
N GLU A 49 -43.38 43.96 45.20
CA GLU A 49 -44.68 43.37 45.22
C GLU A 49 -45.29 43.31 43.82
N THR A 50 -45.78 42.14 43.48
CA THR A 50 -46.58 41.88 42.31
C THR A 50 -48.03 41.99 42.73
N PRO A 51 -48.87 42.76 42.06
CA PRO A 51 -50.35 42.69 42.31
C PRO A 51 -50.85 41.36 41.72
N GLN A 52 -51.35 40.47 42.56
CA GLN A 52 -52.15 39.33 42.14
C GLN A 52 -53.43 39.85 41.45
N SER A 53 -53.44 39.78 40.12
CA SER A 53 -54.63 39.82 39.34
C SER A 53 -55.17 38.38 39.18
N ASN A 54 -56.17 38.02 39.95
CA ASN A 54 -57.02 36.85 39.70
C ASN A 54 -57.67 37.04 38.33
N GLN A 55 -57.07 36.57 37.23
CA GLN A 55 -57.75 36.29 35.98
C GLN A 55 -57.82 34.81 35.78
N THR A 56 -59.04 34.27 35.80
CA THR A 56 -59.43 32.96 35.25
C THR A 56 -58.72 32.73 33.92
N PRO A 57 -58.14 31.58 33.63
CA PRO A 57 -57.49 31.29 32.35
C PRO A 57 -58.52 31.48 31.24
N LYS A 58 -58.32 32.46 30.38
CA LYS A 58 -59.14 32.68 29.20
C LYS A 58 -58.85 31.52 28.24
N GLU A 59 -59.70 30.54 28.09
CA GLU A 59 -59.63 29.49 27.11
C GLU A 59 -59.55 30.09 25.72
N MET A 60 -58.39 29.90 25.05
CA MET A 60 -58.10 30.49 23.74
C MET A 60 -58.18 29.39 22.69
N LYS A 61 -59.13 29.43 21.76
CA LYS A 61 -59.28 28.48 20.68
C LYS A 61 -58.41 28.86 19.48
N VAL A 62 -57.53 27.95 19.03
CA VAL A 62 -56.61 28.16 17.89
C VAL A 62 -57.40 28.03 16.59
N LYS A 63 -57.43 29.11 15.78
CA LYS A 63 -57.98 29.12 14.41
C LYS A 63 -56.96 28.84 13.33
N SER A 64 -55.71 29.33 13.54
CA SER A 64 -54.55 29.06 12.66
C SER A 64 -53.27 29.12 13.43
N ILE A 65 -52.25 28.42 12.91
CA ILE A 65 -50.89 28.42 13.42
C ILE A 65 -49.98 28.93 12.30
N SER A 66 -49.11 29.91 12.60
CA SER A 66 -48.10 30.40 11.66
C SER A 66 -46.72 30.37 12.31
N TYR A 67 -45.73 30.18 11.46
CA TYR A 67 -44.33 30.10 11.83
C TYR A 67 -43.53 31.16 11.07
N VAL A 68 -42.96 32.10 11.80
CA VAL A 68 -42.23 33.25 11.23
C VAL A 68 -40.76 33.17 11.60
N GLY A 69 -39.88 33.29 10.61
CA GLY A 69 -38.43 33.28 10.84
C GLY A 69 -37.76 31.92 10.67
N LEU A 70 -38.50 30.88 10.23
CA LEU A 70 -37.89 29.58 9.88
C LEU A 70 -37.20 29.65 8.50
N SER A 71 -35.94 29.27 8.45
CA SER A 71 -35.14 29.18 7.24
C SER A 71 -34.65 27.76 6.95
N TYR A 72 -34.37 26.97 7.98
CA TYR A 72 -33.80 25.63 7.87
C TYR A 72 -34.71 24.52 8.42
N MET A 73 -35.61 24.85 9.34
CA MET A 73 -36.63 23.91 9.80
C MET A 73 -37.89 24.08 8.94
N SER A 74 -38.50 22.98 8.50
CA SER A 74 -39.80 23.07 7.80
C SER A 74 -40.95 23.29 8.78
N ASP A 75 -41.99 24.01 8.34
CA ASP A 75 -43.19 24.24 9.10
C ASP A 75 -43.85 22.91 9.57
N MET A 76 -43.74 21.89 8.73
CA MET A 76 -44.26 20.54 9.05
C MET A 76 -43.56 19.95 10.28
N LEU A 77 -42.24 20.07 10.37
CA LEU A 77 -41.46 19.55 11.50
C LEU A 77 -41.71 20.40 12.76
N ALA A 78 -41.79 21.73 12.61
CA ALA A 78 -42.14 22.61 13.71
C ALA A 78 -43.53 22.26 14.29
N ASN A 79 -44.52 22.01 13.43
CA ASN A 79 -45.85 21.61 13.81
C ASN A 79 -45.92 20.25 14.55
N GLU A 80 -45.06 19.29 14.17
CA GLU A 80 -44.95 18.01 14.85
C GLU A 80 -44.34 18.15 16.28
N ILE A 81 -43.42 19.09 16.47
CA ILE A 81 -42.79 19.36 17.78
C ILE A 81 -43.78 20.11 18.69
N VAL A 82 -44.49 21.10 18.16
CA VAL A 82 -45.44 21.95 18.87
C VAL A 82 -46.62 21.15 19.46
N LYS A 83 -47.07 20.11 18.73
CA LYS A 83 -48.18 19.25 19.11
C LYS A 83 -49.50 19.99 19.45
N ILE A 84 -49.68 21.23 18.98
CA ILE A 84 -50.90 22.00 19.01
C ILE A 84 -51.55 21.98 17.62
N ARG A 85 -52.85 21.73 17.54
CA ARG A 85 -53.56 21.67 16.25
C ARG A 85 -54.58 22.79 16.12
N VAL A 86 -54.92 23.13 14.92
CA VAL A 86 -56.05 24.04 14.64
C VAL A 86 -57.32 23.44 15.21
N GLY A 87 -58.02 24.21 16.03
CA GLY A 87 -59.20 23.78 16.75
C GLY A 87 -58.98 23.47 18.24
N ASP A 88 -57.73 23.28 18.67
CA ASP A 88 -57.42 23.01 20.08
C ASP A 88 -57.67 24.25 20.96
N ILE A 89 -58.04 23.98 22.19
CA ILE A 89 -58.11 25.01 23.26
C ILE A 89 -56.76 25.01 23.95
N VAL A 90 -56.05 26.15 23.94
CA VAL A 90 -54.74 26.34 24.54
C VAL A 90 -54.79 27.33 25.70
N ASP A 91 -53.96 27.08 26.68
CA ASP A 91 -53.66 28.00 27.77
C ASP A 91 -52.18 28.45 27.67
N SER A 92 -51.80 29.45 28.44
CA SER A 92 -50.42 29.98 28.46
C SER A 92 -49.44 28.83 28.70
N LYS A 93 -49.74 27.86 29.59
CA LYS A 93 -48.84 26.76 29.92
C LYS A 93 -48.59 25.80 28.76
N LYS A 94 -49.60 25.54 27.92
CA LYS A 94 -49.44 24.72 26.73
C LYS A 94 -48.59 25.42 25.68
N ILE A 95 -48.76 26.73 25.49
CA ILE A 95 -47.96 27.54 24.60
C ILE A 95 -46.49 27.60 25.11
N ASP A 96 -46.27 27.85 26.40
CA ASP A 96 -44.93 27.87 26.99
C ASP A 96 -44.23 26.47 26.85
N THR A 97 -44.98 25.38 27.03
CA THR A 97 -44.46 24.02 26.83
C THR A 97 -44.04 23.81 25.37
N ALA A 98 -44.82 24.27 24.41
CA ALA A 98 -44.51 24.19 22.99
C ALA A 98 -43.29 25.06 22.62
N VAL A 99 -43.19 26.27 23.14
CA VAL A 99 -42.04 27.17 22.98
C VAL A 99 -40.78 26.49 23.55
N LEU A 100 -40.87 25.95 24.78
CA LEU A 100 -39.75 25.21 25.39
C LEU A 100 -39.33 23.97 24.60
N ALA A 101 -40.30 23.23 24.06
CA ALA A 101 -40.05 22.04 23.26
C ALA A 101 -39.28 22.40 21.96
N LEU A 102 -39.65 23.51 21.31
CA LEU A 102 -38.96 24.07 20.17
C LEU A 102 -37.57 24.59 20.55
N PHE A 103 -37.44 25.37 21.58
CA PHE A 103 -36.17 25.92 22.05
C PHE A 103 -35.17 24.84 22.45
N ASN A 104 -35.64 23.79 23.12
CA ASN A 104 -34.83 22.63 23.51
C ASN A 104 -34.27 21.80 22.35
N GLN A 105 -34.73 22.04 21.10
CA GLN A 105 -34.10 21.45 19.92
C GLN A 105 -32.68 21.99 19.67
N GLY A 106 -32.32 23.14 20.31
CA GLY A 106 -30.97 23.71 20.22
C GLY A 106 -30.66 24.49 18.95
N TYR A 107 -31.62 24.60 18.02
CA TYR A 107 -31.42 25.28 16.72
C TYR A 107 -31.68 26.78 16.77
N PHE A 108 -32.30 27.28 17.83
CA PHE A 108 -32.77 28.65 17.94
C PHE A 108 -32.00 29.46 19.00
N LYS A 109 -31.82 30.74 18.76
CA LYS A 109 -31.34 31.70 19.74
C LYS A 109 -32.48 32.11 20.64
N ASP A 110 -33.64 32.36 20.02
CA ASP A 110 -34.85 32.75 20.73
C ASP A 110 -36.07 32.16 20.02
N VAL A 111 -37.08 31.79 20.80
CA VAL A 111 -38.38 31.32 20.32
C VAL A 111 -39.44 31.93 21.25
N TYR A 112 -40.35 32.72 20.69
CA TYR A 112 -41.50 33.20 21.41
C TYR A 112 -42.78 33.03 20.59
N ALA A 113 -43.89 33.03 21.24
CA ALA A 113 -45.21 32.90 20.61
C ALA A 113 -46.12 34.07 20.96
N THR A 114 -46.84 34.53 19.97
CA THR A 114 -47.94 35.55 20.14
C THR A 114 -49.26 34.89 19.79
N PHE A 115 -50.32 35.33 20.53
CA PHE A 115 -51.64 34.83 20.28
C PHE A 115 -52.63 36.00 20.20
N GLU A 116 -53.09 36.33 18.98
CA GLU A 116 -54.02 37.43 18.74
C GLU A 116 -55.16 36.97 17.84
N GLY A 117 -56.39 37.27 18.17
CA GLY A 117 -57.57 36.99 17.35
C GLY A 117 -57.86 35.50 17.02
N GLY A 118 -57.22 34.57 17.75
CA GLY A 118 -57.22 33.16 17.48
C GLY A 118 -56.10 32.62 16.60
N ILE A 119 -55.16 33.44 16.19
CA ILE A 119 -54.01 33.14 15.46
C ILE A 119 -52.84 32.89 16.47
N LEU A 120 -52.26 31.70 16.47
CA LEU A 120 -51.05 31.39 17.24
C LEU A 120 -49.84 31.50 16.31
N GLU A 121 -49.00 32.48 16.53
CA GLU A 121 -47.82 32.75 15.72
C GLU A 121 -46.56 32.51 16.53
N PHE A 122 -45.71 31.60 16.05
CA PHE A 122 -44.40 31.31 16.60
C PHE A 122 -43.34 32.08 15.84
N HIS A 123 -42.55 32.85 16.57
CA HIS A 123 -41.43 33.60 16.02
C HIS A 123 -40.11 32.94 16.40
N PHE A 124 -39.22 32.81 15.41
CA PHE A 124 -37.93 32.12 15.55
C PHE A 124 -36.78 33.03 15.19
N ASP A 125 -35.75 33.08 16.03
CA ASP A 125 -34.40 33.52 15.64
C ASP A 125 -33.48 32.32 15.57
N GLU A 126 -33.25 31.85 14.36
CA GLU A 126 -32.41 30.64 14.12
C GLU A 126 -30.95 30.93 14.34
N LYS A 127 -30.23 29.98 15.01
CA LYS A 127 -28.79 30.00 15.11
C LYS A 127 -28.17 29.83 13.75
N ALA A 128 -27.18 30.61 13.41
CA ALA A 128 -26.41 30.42 12.19
C ALA A 128 -25.83 29.02 12.08
N ARG A 129 -25.73 28.48 10.87
CA ARG A 129 -25.07 27.19 10.60
C ARG A 129 -23.63 27.38 10.16
N ILE A 130 -22.80 26.40 10.47
CA ILE A 130 -21.39 26.37 10.07
C ILE A 130 -21.31 25.96 8.60
N ALA A 131 -21.00 26.90 7.70
CA ALA A 131 -20.80 26.67 6.27
C ALA A 131 -19.52 25.91 5.98
N GLY A 132 -18.52 26.06 6.84
CA GLY A 132 -17.23 25.37 6.76
C GLY A 132 -16.31 25.71 7.91
N VAL A 133 -15.28 24.88 8.11
CA VAL A 133 -14.20 25.10 9.07
C VAL A 133 -12.89 25.11 8.31
N GLU A 134 -12.14 26.20 8.41
CA GLU A 134 -10.85 26.39 7.76
C GLU A 134 -9.76 26.60 8.82
N ILE A 135 -8.59 25.96 8.64
CA ILE A 135 -7.40 26.16 9.47
C ILE A 135 -6.33 26.79 8.59
N LYS A 136 -5.86 28.00 8.97
CA LYS A 136 -4.79 28.72 8.30
C LYS A 136 -3.53 28.72 9.15
N GLY A 137 -2.37 28.90 8.51
CA GLY A 137 -1.07 28.99 9.21
C GLY A 137 -0.47 27.68 9.70
N TYR A 138 -1.09 26.54 9.41
CA TYR A 138 -0.62 25.22 9.84
C TYR A 138 -0.72 24.17 8.73
N GLY A 139 0.37 23.41 8.56
CA GLY A 139 0.44 22.09 7.95
C GLY A 139 -0.16 21.86 6.57
N THR A 140 -0.10 20.59 6.16
CA THR A 140 -0.73 20.05 4.95
C THR A 140 -2.22 19.81 5.18
N GLU A 141 -3.02 19.69 4.11
CA GLU A 141 -4.47 19.43 4.21
C GLU A 141 -4.80 18.16 5.01
N LYS A 142 -3.98 17.13 4.89
CA LYS A 142 -4.15 15.88 5.67
C LYS A 142 -3.96 16.08 7.18
N GLU A 143 -3.02 16.91 7.58
CA GLU A 143 -2.79 17.27 8.99
C GLU A 143 -3.94 18.13 9.52
N LYS A 144 -4.42 19.06 8.71
CA LYS A 144 -5.59 19.89 9.03
C LYS A 144 -6.86 19.04 9.20
N ASP A 145 -7.08 18.04 8.35
CA ASP A 145 -8.23 17.15 8.49
C ASP A 145 -8.16 16.31 9.77
N GLY A 146 -6.97 15.88 10.17
CA GLY A 146 -6.75 15.24 11.47
C GLY A 146 -7.12 16.14 12.65
N LEU A 147 -6.73 17.42 12.61
CA LEU A 147 -7.08 18.41 13.63
C LEU A 147 -8.57 18.73 13.65
N LYS A 148 -9.18 18.95 12.47
CA LYS A 148 -10.63 19.20 12.35
C LYS A 148 -11.46 18.08 12.99
N SER A 149 -11.02 16.84 12.89
CA SER A 149 -11.71 15.69 13.49
C SER A 149 -11.71 15.72 15.03
N GLN A 150 -10.74 16.39 15.66
CA GLN A 150 -10.60 16.50 17.11
C GLN A 150 -11.32 17.73 17.70
N MET A 151 -11.63 18.70 16.87
CA MET A 151 -12.26 19.96 17.29
C MET A 151 -13.74 19.83 17.67
N GLY A 152 -14.41 18.74 17.27
CA GLY A 152 -15.81 18.48 17.61
C GLY A 152 -16.82 19.35 16.86
N ILE A 153 -16.40 20.19 15.91
CA ILE A 153 -17.26 21.02 15.06
C ILE A 153 -17.12 20.65 13.59
N LYS A 154 -18.25 20.61 12.88
CA LYS A 154 -18.31 20.18 11.48
C LYS A 154 -19.16 21.14 10.64
N LYS A 155 -18.96 21.09 9.33
CA LYS A 155 -19.85 21.74 8.37
C LYS A 155 -21.27 21.21 8.55
N GLY A 156 -22.24 22.12 8.67
CA GLY A 156 -23.64 21.80 8.88
C GLY A 156 -24.13 21.87 10.33
N ASP A 157 -23.22 21.91 11.30
CA ASP A 157 -23.56 22.07 12.71
C ASP A 157 -24.11 23.49 12.96
N THR A 158 -24.90 23.63 13.99
CA THR A 158 -25.36 24.97 14.49
C THR A 158 -24.20 25.68 15.18
N PHE A 159 -24.07 26.97 14.87
CA PHE A 159 -23.08 27.82 15.53
C PHE A 159 -23.40 27.98 17.02
N ASP A 160 -22.41 27.74 17.85
CA ASP A 160 -22.46 27.85 19.28
C ASP A 160 -21.12 28.37 19.80
N GLU A 161 -21.11 29.43 20.53
CA GLU A 161 -19.90 30.10 21.01
C GLU A 161 -19.11 29.24 22.01
N GLN A 162 -19.84 28.49 22.85
CA GLN A 162 -19.20 27.55 23.79
C GLN A 162 -18.49 26.41 23.04
N LYS A 163 -19.16 25.84 22.02
CA LYS A 163 -18.53 24.83 21.17
C LYS A 163 -17.34 25.37 20.40
N LEU A 164 -17.38 26.64 20.00
CA LEU A 164 -16.26 27.30 19.34
C LEU A 164 -15.05 27.46 20.26
N GLU A 165 -15.23 27.88 21.50
CA GLU A 165 -14.15 27.97 22.49
C GLU A 165 -13.60 26.58 22.87
N HIS A 166 -14.47 25.57 22.97
CA HIS A 166 -14.02 24.19 23.13
C HIS A 166 -13.18 23.72 21.96
N ALA A 167 -13.59 24.02 20.73
CA ALA A 167 -12.84 23.68 19.51
C ALA A 167 -11.48 24.38 19.45
N LYS A 168 -11.42 25.64 19.84
CA LYS A 168 -10.17 26.42 19.97
C LYS A 168 -9.22 25.81 20.99
N THR A 169 -9.74 25.43 22.15
CA THR A 169 -8.97 24.78 23.21
C THR A 169 -8.49 23.41 22.77
N ALA A 170 -9.36 22.60 22.13
CA ALA A 170 -8.99 21.30 21.59
C ALA A 170 -7.90 21.40 20.51
N LEU A 171 -7.99 22.41 19.63
CA LEU A 171 -6.96 22.66 18.62
C LEU A 171 -5.62 23.06 19.26
N LYS A 172 -5.63 23.94 20.28
CA LYS A 172 -4.44 24.32 21.02
C LYS A 172 -3.81 23.11 21.72
N THR A 173 -4.60 22.32 22.43
CA THR A 173 -4.14 21.08 23.08
C THR A 173 -3.57 20.08 22.09
N ALA A 174 -4.18 19.95 20.91
CA ALA A 174 -3.67 19.08 19.85
C ALA A 174 -2.31 19.57 19.30
N LEU A 175 -2.11 20.87 19.17
CA LEU A 175 -0.83 21.47 18.77
C LEU A 175 0.26 21.26 19.84
N GLU A 176 -0.08 21.47 21.11
CA GLU A 176 0.81 21.18 22.24
C GLU A 176 1.18 19.70 22.30
N GLY A 177 0.22 18.80 22.06
CA GLY A 177 0.46 17.36 21.93
C GLY A 177 1.40 17.00 20.78
N GLN A 178 1.43 17.79 19.71
CA GLN A 178 2.40 17.66 18.62
C GLN A 178 3.76 18.31 18.93
N GLY A 179 3.93 18.92 20.11
CA GLY A 179 5.18 19.53 20.58
C GLY A 179 5.38 20.98 20.19
N TYR A 180 4.30 21.72 19.92
CA TYR A 180 4.33 23.16 19.67
C TYR A 180 3.88 23.92 20.92
N TYR A 181 4.76 24.75 21.48
CA TYR A 181 4.50 25.54 22.67
C TYR A 181 4.27 27.01 22.34
N GLY A 182 3.43 27.66 23.16
CA GLY A 182 3.06 29.02 22.88
C GLY A 182 2.24 29.20 21.61
N SER A 183 1.56 28.14 21.16
CA SER A 183 0.65 28.26 20.04
C SER A 183 -0.50 29.20 20.35
N VAL A 184 -0.72 30.15 19.45
CA VAL A 184 -1.84 31.10 19.52
C VAL A 184 -2.84 30.72 18.44
N VAL A 185 -4.09 30.57 18.84
CA VAL A 185 -5.19 30.25 17.92
C VAL A 185 -6.19 31.40 17.99
N GLU A 186 -6.27 32.19 16.93
CA GLU A 186 -7.29 33.22 16.77
C GLU A 186 -8.44 32.64 15.95
N VAL A 187 -9.66 32.98 16.34
CA VAL A 187 -10.85 32.51 15.64
C VAL A 187 -11.56 33.68 15.00
N ARG A 188 -11.82 33.60 13.74
CA ARG A 188 -12.59 34.57 12.98
C ARG A 188 -13.82 33.94 12.38
N THR A 189 -14.96 34.56 12.53
CA THR A 189 -16.20 34.14 11.87
C THR A 189 -16.46 35.04 10.69
N GLN A 190 -16.72 34.47 9.53
CA GLN A 190 -17.07 35.20 8.30
C GLN A 190 -18.48 34.80 7.86
N LYS A 191 -19.35 35.79 7.66
CA LYS A 191 -20.71 35.59 7.16
C LYS A 191 -20.61 35.24 5.65
N VAL A 192 -21.04 34.04 5.26
CA VAL A 192 -21.04 33.58 3.87
C VAL A 192 -22.38 33.88 3.20
N SER A 193 -23.47 33.71 3.95
CA SER A 193 -24.82 34.05 3.56
C SER A 193 -25.66 34.35 4.79
N GLU A 194 -26.90 34.76 4.63
CA GLU A 194 -27.82 34.89 5.76
C GLU A 194 -27.96 33.53 6.46
N GLY A 195 -27.66 33.52 7.78
CA GLY A 195 -27.71 32.30 8.57
C GLY A 195 -26.57 31.29 8.37
N ALA A 196 -25.51 31.60 7.59
CA ALA A 196 -24.38 30.71 7.39
C ALA A 196 -23.03 31.39 7.67
N LEU A 197 -22.19 30.77 8.55
CA LEU A 197 -20.91 31.28 8.99
C LEU A 197 -19.77 30.33 8.57
N LEU A 198 -18.69 30.87 8.01
CA LEU A 198 -17.42 30.20 7.86
C LEU A 198 -16.57 30.49 9.09
N ILE A 199 -16.07 29.46 9.75
CA ILE A 199 -15.18 29.58 10.89
C ILE A 199 -13.75 29.40 10.41
N VAL A 200 -12.91 30.40 10.64
CA VAL A 200 -11.49 30.39 10.27
C VAL A 200 -10.66 30.41 11.54
N PHE A 201 -9.86 29.38 11.75
CA PHE A 201 -8.87 29.30 12.81
C PHE A 201 -7.51 29.73 12.24
N ASP A 202 -7.04 30.90 12.63
CA ASP A 202 -5.71 31.38 12.30
C ASP A 202 -4.74 30.88 13.37
N VAL A 203 -3.86 29.95 12.96
CA VAL A 203 -2.94 29.25 13.86
C VAL A 203 -1.52 29.81 13.70
N ASN A 204 -1.03 30.42 14.78
CA ASN A 204 0.41 30.63 14.97
C ASN A 204 0.90 29.50 15.89
N ARG A 205 1.62 28.53 15.30
CA ARG A 205 2.02 27.29 15.99
C ARG A 205 3.05 27.47 17.10
N GLY A 206 3.69 28.63 17.21
CA GLY A 206 4.77 28.85 18.18
C GLY A 206 6.02 28.00 17.89
N ASP A 207 6.88 27.89 18.88
CA ASP A 207 8.15 27.19 18.79
C ASP A 207 8.08 25.77 19.31
N SER A 208 9.00 24.90 18.85
CA SER A 208 9.10 23.53 19.33
C SER A 208 10.24 23.42 20.34
N ILE A 209 9.97 22.80 21.48
CA ILE A 209 10.99 22.45 22.47
C ILE A 209 11.52 21.04 22.18
N TYR A 210 12.85 20.89 22.18
CA TYR A 210 13.51 19.63 21.83
C TYR A 210 14.17 18.99 23.05
N ILE A 211 14.02 17.68 23.17
CA ILE A 211 14.66 16.90 24.23
C ILE A 211 16.14 16.70 23.88
N LYS A 212 16.99 17.43 24.57
CA LYS A 212 18.45 17.37 24.44
C LYS A 212 19.03 16.18 25.19
N GLN A 213 18.44 15.86 26.33
CA GLN A 213 18.93 14.80 27.20
C GLN A 213 17.80 14.15 28.01
N SER A 214 17.82 12.83 28.09
CA SER A 214 17.02 12.04 29.02
C SER A 214 17.95 11.32 29.99
N ILE A 215 17.74 11.52 31.28
CA ILE A 215 18.53 10.97 32.39
C ILE A 215 17.67 9.97 33.14
N TYR A 216 18.19 8.77 33.38
CA TYR A 216 17.53 7.69 34.09
C TYR A 216 18.38 7.32 35.32
N GLU A 217 18.18 8.09 36.41
CA GLU A 217 18.89 7.89 37.66
C GLU A 217 18.46 6.60 38.35
N GLY A 218 19.41 5.73 38.70
CA GLY A 218 19.13 4.44 39.30
C GLY A 218 18.97 3.28 38.31
N SER A 219 19.02 3.55 36.98
CA SER A 219 19.05 2.51 35.97
C SER A 219 20.47 1.94 35.80
N ALA A 220 20.70 0.70 36.26
CA ALA A 220 21.97 0.00 36.12
C ALA A 220 21.91 -1.17 35.14
N LYS A 221 20.75 -1.80 34.96
CA LYS A 221 20.58 -3.06 34.20
C LYS A 221 20.21 -2.83 32.73
N LEU A 222 19.48 -1.76 32.41
CA LEU A 222 19.02 -1.50 31.07
C LEU A 222 19.73 -0.29 30.44
N LYS A 223 20.15 -0.44 29.19
CA LYS A 223 20.72 0.67 28.41
C LYS A 223 19.62 1.66 28.01
N ARG A 224 19.93 2.96 27.97
CA ARG A 224 19.02 4.05 27.57
C ARG A 224 18.18 3.74 26.33
N ARG A 225 18.78 3.23 25.25
CA ARG A 225 18.04 2.86 24.00
C ARG A 225 16.96 1.80 24.24
N MET A 226 17.16 0.92 25.23
CA MET A 226 16.15 -0.09 25.57
C MET A 226 15.02 0.51 26.38
N ILE A 227 15.33 1.42 27.30
CA ILE A 227 14.36 2.14 28.14
C ILE A 227 13.46 3.02 27.25
N GLU A 228 14.06 3.79 26.36
CA GLU A 228 13.35 4.69 25.45
C GLU A 228 12.57 4.01 24.33
N SER A 229 12.65 2.66 24.22
CA SER A 229 12.06 1.93 23.07
C SER A 229 10.56 2.17 22.87
N LEU A 230 9.81 2.35 23.95
CA LEU A 230 8.36 2.59 23.95
C LEU A 230 7.97 4.03 24.30
N SER A 231 8.91 4.89 24.77
CA SER A 231 8.63 6.26 25.14
C SER A 231 8.27 7.12 23.92
N ALA A 232 7.34 8.03 24.08
CA ALA A 232 7.03 9.07 23.11
C ALA A 232 8.07 10.19 23.16
N ASN A 233 8.46 10.60 24.39
CA ASN A 233 9.46 11.61 24.64
C ASN A 233 10.85 10.96 24.77
N LYS A 234 11.72 11.25 23.80
CA LYS A 234 13.10 10.72 23.78
C LYS A 234 14.03 11.70 23.10
N GLN A 235 15.32 11.57 23.43
CA GLN A 235 16.35 12.43 22.88
C GLN A 235 16.35 12.38 21.34
N ARG A 236 16.57 13.57 20.72
CA ARG A 236 16.66 13.72 19.26
C ARG A 236 17.72 12.82 18.65
N ASP A 237 17.37 12.08 17.58
CA ASP A 237 18.32 11.31 16.79
C ASP A 237 19.11 12.22 15.83
N PHE A 238 20.34 11.84 15.48
CA PHE A 238 21.27 12.62 14.68
C PHE A 238 20.70 13.09 13.32
N MET A 239 19.76 12.35 12.72
CA MET A 239 19.12 12.71 11.45
C MET A 239 17.60 12.82 11.60
N GLY A 240 17.09 13.03 12.80
CA GLY A 240 15.66 13.07 13.10
C GLY A 240 14.86 14.11 12.34
N TRP A 241 15.53 15.18 11.88
CA TRP A 241 14.91 16.26 11.13
C TRP A 241 14.65 15.93 9.66
N MET A 242 15.33 14.90 9.12
CA MET A 242 15.37 14.70 7.67
C MET A 242 14.27 13.76 7.15
N TRP A 243 13.71 12.85 7.97
CA TRP A 243 12.82 11.80 7.41
C TRP A 243 11.72 11.30 8.34
N GLY A 244 11.15 12.18 9.18
CA GLY A 244 10.06 11.78 10.08
C GLY A 244 10.48 10.77 11.15
N LEU A 245 11.78 10.69 11.41
CA LEU A 245 12.36 9.98 12.53
C LEU A 245 12.07 10.74 13.81
N ASN A 246 12.51 10.20 14.94
CA ASN A 246 12.36 10.91 16.20
C ASN A 246 12.98 12.31 16.09
N ASP A 247 12.11 13.29 15.95
CA ASP A 247 12.49 14.70 15.86
C ASP A 247 12.95 15.28 17.20
N GLY A 248 12.71 14.54 18.30
CA GLY A 248 13.05 14.92 19.66
C GLY A 248 12.15 15.99 20.25
N LYS A 249 11.02 16.30 19.65
CA LYS A 249 10.07 17.28 20.19
C LYS A 249 9.49 16.78 21.52
N LEU A 250 9.36 17.69 22.46
CA LEU A 250 8.73 17.43 23.73
C LEU A 250 7.22 17.41 23.56
N ARG A 251 6.57 16.33 23.96
CA ARG A 251 5.11 16.13 23.94
C ARG A 251 4.61 16.04 25.37
N LEU A 252 4.02 17.11 25.89
CA LEU A 252 3.59 17.17 27.29
C LEU A 252 2.43 16.21 27.57
N ASP A 253 1.49 16.07 26.62
CA ASP A 253 0.35 15.15 26.73
C ASP A 253 0.78 13.68 26.91
N GLN A 254 1.98 13.34 26.45
CA GLN A 254 2.54 12.00 26.53
C GLN A 254 3.49 11.79 27.71
N LEU A 255 3.85 12.87 28.40
CA LEU A 255 4.93 12.85 29.38
C LEU A 255 4.61 11.97 30.59
N GLU A 256 3.41 12.01 31.11
CA GLU A 256 2.96 11.15 32.21
C GLU A 256 2.90 9.68 31.82
N TYR A 257 2.42 9.41 30.60
CA TYR A 257 2.35 8.04 30.08
C TYR A 257 3.72 7.40 29.83
N ASP A 258 4.77 8.24 29.65
CA ASP A 258 6.11 7.70 29.39
C ASP A 258 6.68 6.97 30.64
N SER A 259 6.37 7.39 31.85
CA SER A 259 6.74 6.65 33.06
C SER A 259 6.16 5.23 33.05
N MET A 260 4.88 5.09 32.70
CA MET A 260 4.22 3.78 32.58
C MET A 260 4.81 2.94 31.43
N ARG A 261 5.12 3.57 30.30
CA ARG A 261 5.77 2.87 29.15
C ARG A 261 7.16 2.37 29.50
N ILE A 262 7.93 3.19 30.24
CA ILE A 262 9.25 2.79 30.73
C ILE A 262 9.12 1.64 31.72
N GLN A 263 8.18 1.71 32.67
CA GLN A 263 7.89 0.62 33.59
C GLN A 263 7.51 -0.69 32.84
N ASP A 264 6.69 -0.58 31.80
CA ASP A 264 6.33 -1.73 30.94
C ASP A 264 7.58 -2.34 30.27
N VAL A 265 8.56 -1.52 29.85
CA VAL A 265 9.85 -2.00 29.32
C VAL A 265 10.62 -2.86 30.33
N TYR A 266 10.62 -2.46 31.59
CA TYR A 266 11.23 -3.22 32.67
C TYR A 266 10.46 -4.52 32.97
N MET A 267 9.13 -4.45 33.06
CA MET A 267 8.26 -5.62 33.27
C MET A 267 8.35 -6.66 32.15
N ARG A 268 8.58 -6.24 30.91
CA ARG A 268 8.84 -7.15 29.77
C ARG A 268 10.17 -7.90 29.88
N ARG A 269 11.06 -7.46 30.80
CA ARG A 269 12.37 -8.07 31.06
C ARG A 269 12.50 -8.70 32.45
N GLY A 270 11.36 -8.90 33.09
CA GLY A 270 11.27 -9.60 34.36
C GLY A 270 11.39 -8.73 35.60
N TYR A 271 11.54 -7.43 35.48
CA TYR A 271 11.61 -6.53 36.63
C TYR A 271 10.20 -6.10 37.05
N LEU A 272 9.51 -6.99 37.78
CA LEU A 272 8.10 -6.76 38.17
C LEU A 272 7.91 -5.61 39.16
N ASP A 273 8.91 -5.37 40.02
CA ASP A 273 8.85 -4.34 41.05
C ASP A 273 9.49 -3.01 40.59
N ALA A 274 9.73 -2.90 39.27
CA ALA A 274 10.27 -1.66 38.74
C ALA A 274 9.29 -0.52 38.96
N HIS A 275 9.79 0.54 39.57
CA HIS A 275 9.04 1.77 39.80
C HIS A 275 9.75 2.96 39.13
N ILE A 276 9.02 3.72 38.36
CA ILE A 276 9.52 4.88 37.63
C ILE A 276 8.78 6.12 38.11
N SER A 277 9.51 7.13 38.57
CA SER A 277 8.90 8.39 38.98
C SER A 277 8.30 9.14 37.80
N SER A 278 7.36 10.03 38.08
CA SER A 278 7.00 11.08 37.10
C SER A 278 8.25 11.86 36.71
N PRO A 279 8.42 12.20 35.42
CA PRO A 279 9.62 12.88 34.96
C PRO A 279 9.71 14.30 35.50
N PHE A 280 10.89 14.67 35.98
CA PHE A 280 11.21 16.07 36.23
C PHE A 280 11.65 16.71 34.90
N LEU A 281 10.90 17.71 34.46
CA LEU A 281 11.16 18.44 33.23
C LEU A 281 11.88 19.75 33.55
N LYS A 282 13.09 19.94 33.00
CA LYS A 282 13.81 21.22 33.01
C LYS A 282 13.87 21.76 31.59
N THR A 283 13.26 22.90 31.35
CA THR A 283 13.17 23.54 30.03
C THR A 283 13.96 24.82 30.02
N ASP A 284 14.76 25.05 28.99
CA ASP A 284 15.40 26.32 28.69
C ASP A 284 14.70 26.93 27.47
N PHE A 285 13.92 27.96 27.72
CA PHE A 285 13.15 28.62 26.67
C PHE A 285 14.01 29.47 25.72
N SER A 286 15.22 29.87 26.16
CA SER A 286 16.15 30.66 25.32
C SER A 286 16.78 29.81 24.23
N THR A 287 17.06 28.54 24.52
CA THR A 287 17.68 27.59 23.61
C THR A 287 16.67 26.58 23.01
N HIS A 288 15.41 26.64 23.47
CA HIS A 288 14.35 25.67 23.13
C HIS A 288 14.74 24.22 23.44
N ASP A 289 15.56 24.00 24.49
CA ASP A 289 16.05 22.70 24.91
C ASP A 289 15.32 22.22 26.17
N ALA A 290 15.03 20.93 26.23
CA ALA A 290 14.48 20.28 27.41
C ALA A 290 15.39 19.16 27.92
N LYS A 291 15.43 18.96 29.23
CA LYS A 291 16.05 17.82 29.88
C LYS A 291 14.99 17.09 30.70
N LEU A 292 14.89 15.78 30.48
CA LEU A 292 14.00 14.89 31.22
C LEU A 292 14.82 14.08 32.24
N HIS A 293 14.35 14.06 33.47
CA HIS A 293 15.00 13.32 34.57
C HIS A 293 14.00 12.37 35.22
N TYR A 294 14.24 11.07 35.10
CA TYR A 294 13.46 10.00 35.71
C TYR A 294 14.25 9.36 36.85
N LYS A 295 13.62 9.11 37.98
CA LYS A 295 14.16 8.25 39.02
C LYS A 295 13.64 6.85 38.82
N VAL A 296 14.54 5.90 38.69
CA VAL A 296 14.24 4.48 38.39
C VAL A 296 14.65 3.61 39.57
N LYS A 297 13.70 2.86 40.08
CA LYS A 297 13.97 1.77 41.05
C LYS A 297 13.70 0.47 40.33
N GLU A 298 14.78 -0.23 39.91
CA GLU A 298 14.66 -1.39 39.03
C GLU A 298 14.05 -2.64 39.69
N GLY A 299 14.31 -2.86 40.98
CA GLY A 299 13.93 -4.10 41.68
C GLY A 299 14.78 -5.30 41.26
N ILE A 300 14.28 -6.47 41.52
CA ILE A 300 14.92 -7.75 41.16
C ILE A 300 14.33 -8.32 39.87
N GLN A 301 15.10 -9.15 39.18
CA GLN A 301 14.63 -9.84 37.99
C GLN A 301 14.03 -11.20 38.35
N TYR A 302 12.74 -11.39 38.00
CA TYR A 302 12.01 -12.62 38.28
C TYR A 302 12.11 -13.61 37.13
N ARG A 303 12.21 -14.92 37.52
CA ARG A 303 12.05 -16.04 36.60
C ARG A 303 10.81 -16.85 36.98
N ILE A 304 10.21 -17.48 35.98
CA ILE A 304 8.99 -18.25 36.16
C ILE A 304 9.35 -19.58 36.85
N SER A 305 8.81 -19.79 38.07
CA SER A 305 8.98 -21.06 38.81
C SER A 305 8.00 -22.11 38.29
N ASP A 306 6.72 -21.77 38.25
CA ASP A 306 5.67 -22.67 37.84
C ASP A 306 4.51 -21.92 37.16
N ILE A 307 3.65 -22.67 36.43
CA ILE A 307 2.46 -22.16 35.76
C ILE A 307 1.30 -23.04 36.18
N LEU A 308 0.24 -22.42 36.69
CA LEU A 308 -0.97 -23.10 37.12
C LEU A 308 -2.19 -22.51 36.35
N ILE A 309 -3.07 -23.40 35.88
CA ILE A 309 -4.35 -23.02 35.28
C ILE A 309 -5.45 -23.55 36.17
N GLU A 310 -6.18 -22.66 36.82
CA GLU A 310 -7.37 -22.94 37.62
C GLU A 310 -8.60 -22.62 36.78
N ILE A 311 -9.45 -23.60 36.49
CA ILE A 311 -10.64 -23.46 35.68
C ILE A 311 -11.84 -24.05 36.43
N ASP A 312 -12.90 -23.29 36.55
CA ASP A 312 -14.13 -23.70 37.25
C ASP A 312 -14.89 -24.83 36.52
N ASN A 313 -14.91 -24.80 35.20
CA ASN A 313 -15.51 -25.82 34.35
C ASN A 313 -14.56 -26.21 33.21
N PRO A 314 -13.97 -27.41 33.19
CA PRO A 314 -12.96 -27.80 32.20
C PRO A 314 -13.54 -28.14 30.82
N VAL A 315 -13.99 -27.13 30.07
CA VAL A 315 -14.54 -27.24 28.71
C VAL A 315 -13.49 -27.47 27.61
N VAL A 316 -12.22 -27.24 27.96
CA VAL A 316 -11.06 -27.51 27.10
C VAL A 316 -10.02 -28.28 27.92
N PRO A 317 -9.41 -29.35 27.37
CA PRO A 317 -8.39 -30.09 28.09
C PRO A 317 -7.23 -29.21 28.53
N LEU A 318 -6.80 -29.30 29.82
CA LEU A 318 -5.72 -28.48 30.37
C LEU A 318 -4.43 -28.57 29.54
N LYS A 319 -4.07 -29.78 29.07
CA LYS A 319 -2.90 -29.99 28.18
C LYS A 319 -2.97 -29.15 26.88
N THR A 320 -4.16 -28.86 26.37
CA THR A 320 -4.34 -28.02 25.18
C THR A 320 -4.12 -26.56 25.54
N LEU A 321 -4.62 -26.11 26.70
CA LEU A 321 -4.42 -24.74 27.18
C LEU A 321 -2.94 -24.48 27.51
N GLU A 322 -2.26 -25.42 28.19
CA GLU A 322 -0.82 -25.29 28.48
C GLU A 322 0.03 -25.19 27.21
N LYS A 323 -0.33 -25.92 26.14
CA LYS A 323 0.45 -25.97 24.91
C LYS A 323 0.45 -24.64 24.16
N VAL A 324 -0.60 -23.83 24.28
CA VAL A 324 -0.73 -22.54 23.56
C VAL A 324 -0.09 -21.38 24.31
N LEU A 325 0.35 -21.56 25.57
CA LEU A 325 0.98 -20.53 26.37
C LEU A 325 2.33 -20.11 25.80
N LYS A 326 2.57 -18.80 25.79
CA LYS A 326 3.88 -18.20 25.47
C LYS A 326 4.83 -18.18 26.67
N VAL A 327 4.25 -18.05 27.86
CA VAL A 327 4.97 -18.13 29.14
C VAL A 327 5.44 -19.57 29.35
N LYS A 328 6.73 -19.76 29.70
CA LYS A 328 7.33 -21.08 29.95
C LYS A 328 8.05 -21.11 31.27
N ARG A 329 8.05 -22.26 31.93
CA ARG A 329 8.84 -22.49 33.16
C ARG A 329 10.31 -22.20 32.92
N LYS A 330 10.99 -21.62 33.90
CA LYS A 330 12.41 -21.20 33.91
C LYS A 330 12.78 -20.01 33.03
N ASP A 331 11.85 -19.52 32.19
CA ASP A 331 12.10 -18.31 31.42
C ASP A 331 12.09 -17.06 32.32
N VAL A 332 12.72 -16.00 31.84
CA VAL A 332 12.59 -14.67 32.45
C VAL A 332 11.16 -14.22 32.28
N PHE A 333 10.54 -13.72 33.35
CA PHE A 333 9.18 -13.20 33.28
C PHE A 333 9.02 -12.09 32.24
N ASN A 334 7.91 -12.11 31.52
CA ASN A 334 7.57 -11.09 30.54
C ASN A 334 6.07 -10.77 30.62
N ILE A 335 5.74 -9.54 31.01
CA ILE A 335 4.34 -9.08 31.16
C ILE A 335 3.56 -9.12 29.84
N GLU A 336 4.22 -8.93 28.70
CA GLU A 336 3.57 -9.01 27.39
C GLU A 336 3.14 -10.45 27.05
N HIS A 337 3.97 -11.44 27.41
CA HIS A 337 3.61 -12.85 27.27
C HIS A 337 2.42 -13.20 28.18
N LEU A 338 2.41 -12.72 29.42
CA LEU A 338 1.30 -12.92 30.35
C LEU A 338 -0.02 -12.37 29.82
N ARG A 339 -0.01 -11.11 29.34
CA ARG A 339 -1.19 -10.48 28.74
C ARG A 339 -1.67 -11.22 27.48
N ALA A 340 -0.72 -11.65 26.66
CA ALA A 340 -1.01 -12.43 25.46
C ALA A 340 -1.63 -13.79 25.80
N ASP A 341 -1.10 -14.48 26.81
CA ASP A 341 -1.61 -15.77 27.26
C ASP A 341 -3.03 -15.67 27.83
N ALA A 342 -3.31 -14.66 28.65
CA ALA A 342 -4.67 -14.40 29.12
C ALA A 342 -5.65 -14.21 27.96
N GLN A 343 -5.24 -13.50 26.92
CA GLN A 343 -6.07 -13.29 25.73
C GLN A 343 -6.20 -14.56 24.87
N ILE A 344 -5.16 -15.37 24.77
CA ILE A 344 -5.19 -16.67 24.05
C ILE A 344 -6.13 -17.62 24.77
N LEU A 345 -5.97 -17.78 26.10
CA LEU A 345 -6.84 -18.65 26.92
C LEU A 345 -8.30 -18.24 26.80
N LYS A 346 -8.60 -16.93 26.91
CA LYS A 346 -9.95 -16.40 26.68
C LYS A 346 -10.46 -16.78 25.30
N THR A 347 -9.63 -16.66 24.26
CA THR A 347 -10.05 -16.97 22.89
C THR A 347 -10.33 -18.46 22.71
N GLU A 348 -9.48 -19.34 23.24
CA GLU A 348 -9.66 -20.79 23.16
C GLU A 348 -11.00 -21.25 23.78
N ILE A 349 -11.39 -20.64 24.90
CA ILE A 349 -12.64 -20.94 25.59
C ILE A 349 -13.82 -20.31 24.84
N ALA A 350 -13.70 -19.06 24.43
CA ALA A 350 -14.73 -18.37 23.68
C ALA A 350 -15.01 -19.02 22.31
N ASP A 351 -14.01 -19.64 21.69
CA ASP A 351 -14.18 -20.40 20.45
C ASP A 351 -14.99 -21.69 20.61
N LYS A 352 -15.19 -22.12 21.85
CA LYS A 352 -16.06 -23.26 22.20
C LYS A 352 -17.51 -22.86 22.54
N GLY A 353 -17.81 -21.55 22.47
CA GLY A 353 -19.13 -20.99 22.68
C GLY A 353 -19.30 -20.22 23.99
N TYR A 354 -18.28 -20.06 24.79
CA TYR A 354 -18.34 -19.41 26.10
C TYR A 354 -17.91 -17.94 25.99
N ALA A 355 -18.82 -17.11 25.51
CA ALA A 355 -18.55 -15.71 25.18
C ALA A 355 -18.12 -14.86 26.39
N PHE A 356 -18.65 -15.19 27.58
CA PHE A 356 -18.47 -14.41 28.79
C PHE A 356 -17.31 -14.90 29.65
N ALA A 357 -16.46 -15.78 29.12
CA ALA A 357 -15.29 -16.28 29.83
C ALA A 357 -14.36 -15.13 30.28
N VAL A 358 -13.96 -15.18 31.53
CA VAL A 358 -13.03 -14.21 32.13
C VAL A 358 -11.76 -14.95 32.55
N VAL A 359 -10.61 -14.43 32.14
CA VAL A 359 -9.30 -14.95 32.49
C VAL A 359 -8.56 -13.89 33.29
N LYS A 360 -8.30 -14.20 34.59
CA LYS A 360 -7.59 -13.32 35.51
C LYS A 360 -6.20 -13.93 35.78
N PRO A 361 -5.11 -13.35 35.26
CA PRO A 361 -3.78 -13.77 35.64
C PRO A 361 -3.43 -13.23 37.03
N ASP A 362 -2.89 -14.08 37.88
CA ASP A 362 -2.38 -13.76 39.20
C ASP A 362 -0.90 -14.15 39.33
N LEU A 363 -0.16 -13.47 40.17
CA LEU A 363 1.30 -13.63 40.32
C LEU A 363 1.65 -13.84 41.78
N ASP A 364 2.18 -15.01 42.10
CA ASP A 364 2.72 -15.31 43.41
C ASP A 364 4.25 -15.15 43.36
N LYS A 365 4.76 -14.13 44.07
CA LYS A 365 6.14 -13.70 44.01
C LYS A 365 6.96 -14.24 45.20
N ASP A 366 8.06 -14.87 44.91
CA ASP A 366 9.12 -15.19 45.88
C ASP A 366 10.29 -14.20 45.67
N GLU A 367 10.24 -13.11 46.44
CA GLU A 367 11.24 -12.05 46.36
C GLU A 367 12.64 -12.51 46.75
N LYS A 368 12.76 -13.45 47.67
CA LYS A 368 14.07 -13.93 48.16
C LYS A 368 14.84 -14.68 47.07
N ASN A 369 14.13 -15.49 46.29
CA ASN A 369 14.73 -16.33 45.25
C ASN A 369 14.62 -15.75 43.86
N GLY A 370 13.92 -14.60 43.68
CA GLY A 370 13.66 -13.99 42.38
C GLY A 370 12.78 -14.87 41.48
N LEU A 371 11.83 -15.57 42.08
CA LEU A 371 10.93 -16.49 41.37
C LEU A 371 9.49 -15.97 41.41
N VAL A 372 8.75 -16.28 40.36
CA VAL A 372 7.32 -15.97 40.27
C VAL A 372 6.55 -17.15 39.73
N LYS A 373 5.48 -17.54 40.45
CA LYS A 373 4.50 -18.51 39.99
C LYS A 373 3.37 -17.76 39.30
N VAL A 374 3.01 -18.17 38.07
CA VAL A 374 1.92 -17.58 37.28
C VAL A 374 0.69 -18.44 37.44
N ILE A 375 -0.43 -17.84 37.85
CA ILE A 375 -1.70 -18.54 38.08
C ILE A 375 -2.74 -17.89 37.16
N TYR A 376 -3.32 -18.66 36.25
CA TYR A 376 -4.43 -18.21 35.41
C TYR A 376 -5.74 -18.73 36.00
N ARG A 377 -6.55 -17.85 36.59
CA ARG A 377 -7.90 -18.17 37.07
C ARG A 377 -8.90 -17.91 35.96
N ILE A 378 -9.66 -18.95 35.60
CA ILE A 378 -10.59 -18.94 34.49
C ILE A 378 -12.00 -19.24 34.99
N GLU A 379 -12.87 -18.27 34.79
CA GLU A 379 -14.31 -18.38 34.98
C GLU A 379 -14.97 -18.54 33.59
N VAL A 380 -15.53 -19.71 33.31
CA VAL A 380 -15.97 -20.06 31.93
C VAL A 380 -17.31 -19.41 31.57
N GLY A 381 -18.27 -19.37 32.49
CA GLY A 381 -19.60 -18.86 32.25
C GLY A 381 -20.51 -19.81 31.44
N ASP A 382 -21.60 -19.28 30.91
CA ASP A 382 -22.60 -20.03 30.14
C ASP A 382 -22.27 -20.14 28.66
N MET A 383 -22.78 -21.22 28.02
CA MET A 383 -22.65 -21.39 26.56
C MET A 383 -23.62 -20.47 25.84
N VAL A 384 -23.14 -19.75 24.83
CA VAL A 384 -23.86 -18.69 24.11
C VAL A 384 -24.09 -19.07 22.65
N TYR A 385 -25.30 -18.80 22.14
CA TYR A 385 -25.68 -18.90 20.74
C TYR A 385 -26.06 -17.53 20.19
N ILE A 386 -25.85 -17.32 18.90
CA ILE A 386 -26.25 -16.10 18.21
C ILE A 386 -27.78 -16.13 18.02
N ASN A 387 -28.47 -15.13 18.53
CA ASN A 387 -29.90 -14.96 18.36
C ASN A 387 -30.21 -14.30 17.01
N ASP A 388 -29.66 -13.11 16.79
CA ASP A 388 -29.84 -12.37 15.53
C ASP A 388 -28.60 -11.58 15.14
N VAL A 389 -28.51 -11.18 13.83
CA VAL A 389 -27.47 -10.34 13.27
C VAL A 389 -28.11 -9.10 12.64
N ILE A 390 -27.97 -7.98 13.34
CA ILE A 390 -28.58 -6.71 12.97
C ILE A 390 -27.51 -5.83 12.32
N ILE A 391 -27.75 -5.42 11.07
CA ILE A 391 -26.82 -4.58 10.28
C ILE A 391 -27.37 -3.16 10.22
N SER A 392 -26.51 -2.18 10.40
CA SER A 392 -26.88 -0.75 10.36
C SER A 392 -25.79 0.11 9.74
N GLY A 393 -26.17 1.26 9.13
CA GLY A 393 -25.25 2.25 8.59
C GLY A 393 -24.86 2.06 7.12
N ASN A 394 -25.36 1.02 6.45
CA ASN A 394 -25.12 0.74 5.03
C ASN A 394 -26.17 1.43 4.16
N GLN A 395 -25.86 2.63 3.67
CA GLN A 395 -26.77 3.40 2.81
C GLN A 395 -26.64 3.06 1.32
N ARG A 396 -25.44 2.70 0.87
CA ARG A 396 -25.11 2.35 -0.53
C ARG A 396 -24.86 0.86 -0.70
N THR A 397 -24.13 0.28 0.24
CA THR A 397 -23.72 -1.12 0.17
C THR A 397 -24.91 -2.02 0.48
N SER A 398 -25.20 -2.97 -0.40
CA SER A 398 -26.27 -3.96 -0.18
C SER A 398 -26.00 -4.78 1.09
N ASP A 399 -27.04 -5.04 1.89
CA ASP A 399 -27.00 -5.87 3.10
C ASP A 399 -26.41 -7.26 2.83
N ARG A 400 -26.73 -7.85 1.69
CA ARG A 400 -26.19 -9.13 1.22
C ARG A 400 -24.65 -9.13 1.20
N ILE A 401 -24.00 -8.00 0.84
CA ILE A 401 -22.54 -7.90 0.75
C ILE A 401 -21.91 -7.95 2.15
N ILE A 402 -22.55 -7.36 3.13
CA ILE A 402 -22.09 -7.38 4.52
C ILE A 402 -22.31 -8.79 5.09
N ARG A 403 -23.50 -9.31 4.92
CA ARG A 403 -23.93 -10.60 5.49
C ARG A 403 -23.07 -11.78 5.02
N ARG A 404 -22.67 -11.79 3.73
CA ARG A 404 -21.81 -12.85 3.18
C ARG A 404 -20.39 -12.90 3.73
N GLU A 405 -19.91 -11.80 4.34
CA GLU A 405 -18.58 -11.72 4.96
C GLU A 405 -18.60 -12.13 6.44
N LEU A 406 -19.79 -12.30 7.01
CA LEU A 406 -19.95 -12.77 8.38
C LEU A 406 -19.81 -14.29 8.42
N LEU A 407 -19.00 -14.79 9.36
CA LEU A 407 -18.77 -16.22 9.60
C LEU A 407 -19.67 -16.80 10.69
N LEU A 408 -20.53 -15.96 11.27
CA LEU A 408 -21.52 -16.31 12.29
C LEU A 408 -22.90 -15.81 11.85
N GLY A 409 -23.88 -16.67 11.93
CA GLY A 409 -25.27 -16.40 11.65
C GLY A 409 -26.19 -16.75 12.83
N PRO A 410 -27.50 -16.46 12.75
CA PRO A 410 -28.49 -16.87 13.74
C PRO A 410 -28.43 -18.38 14.01
N LYS A 411 -28.56 -18.77 15.28
CA LYS A 411 -28.47 -20.15 15.81
C LYS A 411 -27.07 -20.75 15.82
N ASP A 412 -26.04 -20.06 15.29
CA ASP A 412 -24.64 -20.54 15.42
C ASP A 412 -24.18 -20.43 16.87
N LYS A 413 -23.33 -21.38 17.25
CA LYS A 413 -22.60 -21.30 18.51
C LYS A 413 -21.59 -20.14 18.44
N TYR A 414 -21.53 -19.32 19.48
CA TYR A 414 -20.59 -18.22 19.56
C TYR A 414 -19.14 -18.70 19.32
N ASN A 415 -18.37 -17.91 18.60
CA ASN A 415 -16.97 -18.17 18.35
C ASN A 415 -16.24 -16.83 18.12
N LEU A 416 -15.33 -16.47 19.03
CA LEU A 416 -14.63 -15.18 19.03
C LEU A 416 -13.70 -15.02 17.82
N THR A 417 -13.03 -16.10 17.43
CA THR A 417 -12.15 -16.08 16.25
C THR A 417 -12.94 -15.84 14.97
N LYS A 418 -14.10 -16.50 14.80
CA LYS A 418 -14.99 -16.23 13.66
C LYS A 418 -15.50 -14.80 13.67
N LEU A 419 -15.89 -14.26 14.84
CA LEU A 419 -16.34 -12.89 14.99
C LEU A 419 -15.29 -11.88 14.55
N ARG A 420 -14.06 -11.99 15.07
CA ARG A 420 -12.93 -11.15 14.70
C ARG A 420 -12.56 -11.28 13.21
N ASN A 421 -12.62 -12.49 12.67
CA ASN A 421 -12.40 -12.72 11.25
C ASN A 421 -13.47 -12.07 10.39
N SER A 422 -14.73 -12.09 10.82
CA SER A 422 -15.86 -11.39 10.19
C SER A 422 -15.61 -9.87 10.16
N GLU A 423 -15.25 -9.30 11.30
CA GLU A 423 -14.92 -7.87 11.39
C GLU A 423 -13.74 -7.49 10.49
N ASN A 424 -12.68 -8.31 10.51
CA ASN A 424 -11.51 -8.11 9.65
C ASN A 424 -11.84 -8.28 8.16
N SER A 425 -12.76 -9.19 7.82
CA SER A 425 -13.21 -9.36 6.43
C SER A 425 -13.96 -8.13 5.95
N LEU A 426 -14.88 -7.59 6.74
CA LEU A 426 -15.59 -6.35 6.44
C LEU A 426 -14.63 -5.16 6.30
N ARG A 427 -13.64 -5.03 7.19
CA ARG A 427 -12.60 -3.98 7.10
C ARG A 427 -11.76 -4.11 5.82
N ARG A 428 -11.42 -5.34 5.42
CA ARG A 428 -10.64 -5.62 4.19
C ARG A 428 -11.38 -5.28 2.89
N LEU A 429 -12.71 -5.24 2.89
CA LEU A 429 -13.46 -4.76 1.73
C LEU A 429 -13.07 -3.33 1.34
N GLY A 430 -12.69 -2.50 2.32
CA GLY A 430 -12.28 -1.10 2.09
C GLY A 430 -13.44 -0.20 1.67
N PHE A 431 -14.68 -0.60 1.95
CA PHE A 431 -15.90 0.16 1.67
C PHE A 431 -16.28 1.08 2.84
N PHE A 432 -15.84 0.70 4.04
CA PHE A 432 -16.23 1.31 5.29
C PHE A 432 -15.06 2.06 5.93
N SER A 433 -15.33 3.27 6.40
CA SER A 433 -14.40 4.08 7.22
C SER A 433 -14.30 3.50 8.64
N LYS A 434 -15.41 2.94 9.14
CA LYS A 434 -15.50 2.32 10.45
C LYS A 434 -16.35 1.06 10.36
N VAL A 435 -15.88 0.02 11.01
CA VAL A 435 -16.61 -1.25 11.19
C VAL A 435 -16.51 -1.62 12.65
N LYS A 436 -17.63 -1.90 13.27
CA LYS A 436 -17.74 -2.36 14.65
C LYS A 436 -18.78 -3.45 14.74
N ILE A 437 -18.42 -4.58 15.32
CA ILE A 437 -19.38 -5.63 15.68
C ILE A 437 -19.50 -5.61 17.19
N GLU A 438 -20.66 -5.26 17.71
CA GLU A 438 -20.97 -5.22 19.13
C GLU A 438 -21.75 -6.47 19.52
N GLU A 439 -21.36 -7.02 20.64
CA GLU A 439 -21.96 -8.18 21.26
C GLU A 439 -23.02 -7.70 22.27
N LYS A 440 -24.31 -7.84 21.93
CA LYS A 440 -25.42 -7.46 22.82
C LYS A 440 -26.03 -8.71 23.46
N ARG A 441 -25.84 -8.84 24.75
CA ARG A 441 -26.44 -9.94 25.54
C ARG A 441 -27.97 -9.81 25.56
N VAL A 442 -28.67 -10.85 25.14
CA VAL A 442 -30.16 -10.94 25.22
C VAL A 442 -30.54 -11.64 26.53
N ASN A 443 -29.89 -12.76 26.83
CA ASN A 443 -30.03 -13.49 28.09
C ASN A 443 -28.71 -14.24 28.41
N SER A 444 -28.73 -15.19 29.34
CA SER A 444 -27.56 -15.97 29.73
C SER A 444 -26.94 -16.78 28.56
N SER A 445 -27.79 -17.28 27.63
CA SER A 445 -27.40 -18.18 26.54
C SER A 445 -27.58 -17.62 25.13
N LEU A 446 -28.12 -16.41 24.98
CA LEU A 446 -28.40 -15.78 23.69
C LEU A 446 -27.76 -14.39 23.57
N MET A 447 -27.25 -14.11 22.38
CA MET A 447 -26.54 -12.88 22.05
C MET A 447 -26.91 -12.39 20.65
N ASP A 448 -27.19 -11.09 20.51
CA ASP A 448 -27.32 -10.41 19.23
C ASP A 448 -25.97 -9.84 18.79
N LEU A 449 -25.68 -9.92 17.50
CA LEU A 449 -24.54 -9.24 16.89
C LEU A 449 -25.01 -7.96 16.19
N LEU A 450 -24.60 -6.81 16.72
CA LEU A 450 -24.89 -5.50 16.12
C LEU A 450 -23.71 -5.10 15.22
N VAL A 451 -23.90 -5.22 13.91
CA VAL A 451 -22.90 -4.88 12.90
C VAL A 451 -23.15 -3.45 12.45
N SER A 452 -22.42 -2.51 13.04
CA SER A 452 -22.49 -1.09 12.69
C SER A 452 -21.37 -0.75 11.73
N VAL A 453 -21.72 -0.20 10.56
CA VAL A 453 -20.76 0.24 9.54
C VAL A 453 -20.97 1.71 9.23
N GLU A 454 -19.88 2.39 8.93
CA GLU A 454 -19.88 3.75 8.41
C GLU A 454 -19.23 3.74 7.03
N GLU A 455 -19.99 4.11 6.01
CA GLU A 455 -19.51 4.06 4.64
C GLU A 455 -18.39 5.08 4.40
N GLY A 456 -17.32 4.63 3.79
CA GLY A 456 -16.19 5.44 3.39
C GLY A 456 -16.24 5.84 1.92
N ARG A 457 -15.23 6.60 1.51
CA ARG A 457 -14.99 6.87 0.08
C ARG A 457 -14.40 5.63 -0.56
N THR A 458 -15.08 5.05 -1.53
CA THR A 458 -14.67 3.84 -2.26
C THR A 458 -13.92 4.15 -3.55
N GLY A 459 -14.15 5.33 -4.11
CA GLY A 459 -13.40 5.85 -5.25
C GLY A 459 -11.99 6.29 -4.85
N GLN A 460 -11.00 5.88 -5.63
CA GLN A 460 -9.60 6.20 -5.40
C GLN A 460 -8.93 6.64 -6.69
N LEU A 461 -8.25 7.77 -6.63
CA LEU A 461 -7.40 8.29 -7.67
C LEU A 461 -5.95 8.26 -7.20
N GLN A 462 -5.06 7.63 -7.97
CA GLN A 462 -3.65 7.54 -7.65
C GLN A 462 -2.80 8.02 -8.82
N PHE A 463 -1.77 8.79 -8.51
CA PHE A 463 -0.71 9.16 -9.43
C PHE A 463 0.61 8.74 -8.84
N GLY A 464 1.47 8.17 -9.67
CA GLY A 464 2.82 7.78 -9.30
C GLY A 464 3.81 8.29 -10.32
N LEU A 465 4.92 8.81 -9.83
CA LEU A 465 6.07 9.22 -10.59
C LEU A 465 7.23 8.29 -10.26
N GLY A 466 7.88 7.76 -11.27
CA GLY A 466 9.02 6.86 -11.12
C GLY A 466 10.12 7.21 -12.11
N TYR A 467 11.33 6.76 -11.82
CA TYR A 467 12.45 6.83 -12.72
C TYR A 467 13.25 5.53 -12.69
N GLY A 468 13.65 5.04 -13.83
CA GLY A 468 14.48 3.84 -13.95
C GLY A 468 15.45 3.93 -15.12
N SER A 469 16.57 3.24 -15.02
CA SER A 469 17.63 3.27 -16.04
C SER A 469 17.17 2.77 -17.42
N TYR A 470 16.14 1.91 -17.47
CA TYR A 470 15.56 1.42 -18.71
C TYR A 470 14.31 2.19 -19.15
N GLY A 471 13.36 2.38 -18.25
CA GLY A 471 12.08 3.06 -18.55
C GLY A 471 12.19 4.59 -18.63
N GLY A 472 13.28 5.18 -18.15
CA GLY A 472 13.39 6.62 -18.02
C GLY A 472 12.39 7.16 -16.98
N LEU A 473 11.82 8.30 -17.23
CA LEU A 473 10.72 8.85 -16.41
C LEU A 473 9.45 8.05 -16.68
N MET A 474 8.82 7.59 -15.62
CA MET A 474 7.59 6.81 -15.65
C MET A 474 6.48 7.57 -14.92
N LEU A 475 5.33 7.68 -15.55
CA LEU A 475 4.12 8.23 -14.98
C LEU A 475 3.05 7.15 -14.95
N ASN A 476 2.54 6.89 -13.76
CA ASN A 476 1.46 5.93 -13.55
C ASN A 476 0.22 6.68 -13.07
N GLY A 477 -0.93 6.36 -13.64
CA GLY A 477 -2.22 6.85 -13.18
C GLY A 477 -3.19 5.70 -12.99
N SER A 478 -3.98 5.75 -11.93
CA SER A 478 -5.09 4.81 -11.78
C SER A 478 -6.32 5.47 -11.17
N VAL A 479 -7.47 5.11 -11.70
CA VAL A 479 -8.78 5.42 -11.14
C VAL A 479 -9.42 4.10 -10.78
N SER A 480 -9.88 3.97 -9.55
CA SER A 480 -10.57 2.76 -9.14
C SER A 480 -11.79 3.08 -8.28
N GLU A 481 -12.85 2.31 -8.47
CA GLU A 481 -14.03 2.25 -7.62
C GLU A 481 -14.12 0.83 -7.05
N ARG A 482 -14.13 0.72 -5.70
CA ARG A 482 -14.10 -0.58 -5.04
C ARG A 482 -15.47 -1.19 -4.82
N ASN A 483 -16.50 -0.37 -4.79
CA ASN A 483 -17.87 -0.81 -4.51
C ASN A 483 -18.83 -0.24 -5.57
N LEU A 484 -18.64 -0.70 -6.80
CA LEU A 484 -19.41 -0.23 -7.96
C LEU A 484 -20.91 -0.46 -7.72
N PHE A 485 -21.68 0.63 -7.68
CA PHE A 485 -23.11 0.64 -7.43
C PHE A 485 -23.56 -0.11 -6.16
N GLY A 486 -22.69 -0.22 -5.14
CA GLY A 486 -23.03 -0.93 -3.90
C GLY A 486 -23.06 -2.47 -4.00
N THR A 487 -22.61 -3.02 -5.12
CA THR A 487 -22.67 -4.46 -5.41
C THR A 487 -21.45 -5.24 -4.90
N GLY A 488 -20.46 -4.56 -4.30
CA GLY A 488 -19.21 -5.16 -3.86
C GLY A 488 -18.28 -5.57 -5.01
N GLN A 489 -18.57 -5.17 -6.24
CA GLN A 489 -17.68 -5.32 -7.38
C GLN A 489 -16.74 -4.11 -7.45
N SER A 490 -15.53 -4.33 -7.96
CA SER A 490 -14.58 -3.23 -8.18
C SER A 490 -14.26 -3.06 -9.65
N MET A 491 -14.11 -1.80 -10.05
CA MET A 491 -13.64 -1.42 -11.38
C MET A 491 -12.36 -0.60 -11.22
N SER A 492 -11.37 -0.86 -12.05
CA SER A 492 -10.15 -0.05 -12.08
C SER A 492 -9.69 0.20 -13.51
N LEU A 493 -9.28 1.43 -13.75
CA LEU A 493 -8.58 1.86 -14.95
C LEU A 493 -7.17 2.25 -14.56
N TYR A 494 -6.20 1.62 -15.17
CA TYR A 494 -4.77 1.89 -14.96
C TYR A 494 -4.14 2.31 -16.29
N ALA A 495 -3.29 3.34 -16.22
CA ALA A 495 -2.46 3.77 -17.33
C ALA A 495 -1.01 3.96 -16.86
N ASN A 496 -0.07 3.55 -17.70
CA ASN A 496 1.36 3.71 -17.46
C ASN A 496 2.03 4.26 -18.72
N ILE A 497 2.83 5.31 -18.51
CA ILE A 497 3.60 5.96 -19.59
C ILE A 497 5.07 5.97 -19.13
N ALA A 498 5.97 5.51 -19.99
CA ALA A 498 7.40 5.58 -19.79
C ALA A 498 8.07 6.29 -20.97
N THR A 499 8.99 7.20 -20.66
CA THR A 499 9.67 8.01 -21.70
C THR A 499 10.78 7.25 -22.42
N GLY A 500 11.26 6.13 -21.85
CA GLY A 500 12.44 5.41 -22.30
C GLY A 500 13.74 6.07 -21.81
N GLY A 501 14.56 5.28 -21.10
CA GLY A 501 15.87 5.69 -20.60
C GLY A 501 17.02 4.94 -21.27
N GLY A 502 16.68 3.97 -22.12
CA GLY A 502 17.67 3.15 -22.82
C GLY A 502 18.53 3.97 -23.78
N ARG A 503 19.86 3.86 -23.65
CA ARG A 503 20.78 4.46 -24.64
C ARG A 503 20.48 3.88 -26.02
N SER A 504 20.31 4.78 -26.99
CA SER A 504 20.16 4.38 -28.37
C SER A 504 21.53 3.92 -28.92
N TYR A 505 21.59 2.73 -29.46
CA TYR A 505 22.77 2.23 -30.18
C TYR A 505 22.48 2.21 -31.69
N PRO A 506 23.51 2.28 -32.53
CA PRO A 506 23.34 2.14 -33.95
C PRO A 506 22.58 0.86 -34.29
N GLY A 507 21.51 0.97 -35.04
CA GLY A 507 20.69 -0.17 -35.47
C GLY A 507 19.59 -0.64 -34.46
N MET A 508 19.46 0.02 -33.31
CA MET A 508 18.37 -0.27 -32.37
C MET A 508 17.24 0.75 -32.49
N PRO A 509 15.98 0.37 -32.19
CA PRO A 509 14.90 1.31 -32.14
C PRO A 509 15.20 2.47 -31.17
N ARG A 510 15.01 3.71 -31.64
CA ARG A 510 15.21 4.86 -30.78
C ARG A 510 14.15 4.90 -29.67
N GLY A 511 14.57 5.25 -28.45
CA GLY A 511 13.67 5.35 -27.31
C GLY A 511 13.32 4.02 -26.67
N ALA A 512 14.25 3.05 -26.70
CA ALA A 512 14.09 1.79 -25.96
C ALA A 512 13.72 2.05 -24.49
N GLY A 513 12.78 1.28 -23.97
CA GLY A 513 12.15 1.50 -22.67
C GLY A 513 10.91 2.41 -22.71
N ARG A 514 10.61 3.07 -23.83
CA ARG A 514 9.36 3.81 -24.00
C ARG A 514 8.19 2.84 -23.99
N MET A 515 7.18 3.18 -23.21
CA MET A 515 6.01 2.35 -23.04
C MET A 515 4.77 3.20 -22.83
N PHE A 516 3.66 2.77 -23.42
CA PHE A 516 2.33 3.16 -23.05
C PHE A 516 1.51 1.90 -22.81
N ALA A 517 0.88 1.78 -21.66
CA ALA A 517 0.03 0.65 -21.34
C ALA A 517 -1.22 1.11 -20.62
N GLY A 518 -2.37 0.56 -21.00
CA GLY A 518 -3.67 0.77 -20.38
C GLY A 518 -4.32 -0.54 -20.01
N ASN A 519 -4.99 -0.61 -18.88
CA ASN A 519 -5.75 -1.76 -18.44
C ASN A 519 -7.04 -1.33 -17.75
N LEU A 520 -8.16 -1.84 -18.22
CA LEU A 520 -9.47 -1.74 -17.59
C LEU A 520 -9.79 -3.10 -16.96
N SER A 521 -10.04 -3.13 -15.67
CA SER A 521 -10.30 -4.34 -14.90
C SER A 521 -11.64 -4.23 -14.16
N LEU A 522 -12.47 -5.26 -14.29
CA LEU A 522 -13.70 -5.44 -13.52
C LEU A 522 -13.54 -6.71 -12.69
N THR A 523 -13.60 -6.57 -11.36
CA THR A 523 -13.44 -7.70 -10.43
C THR A 523 -14.69 -7.91 -9.59
N ASN A 524 -15.20 -9.13 -9.61
CA ASN A 524 -16.20 -9.60 -8.65
C ASN A 524 -15.50 -10.52 -7.64
N PRO A 525 -15.35 -10.12 -6.37
CA PRO A 525 -14.63 -10.91 -5.37
C PRO A 525 -15.39 -12.18 -4.93
N ARG A 526 -16.69 -12.29 -5.23
CA ARG A 526 -17.57 -13.38 -4.82
C ARG A 526 -18.61 -13.68 -5.90
N ILE A 527 -18.28 -14.52 -6.85
CA ILE A 527 -19.24 -14.96 -7.89
C ILE A 527 -20.35 -15.77 -7.21
N PHE A 528 -21.59 -15.34 -7.39
CA PHE A 528 -22.77 -15.98 -6.76
C PHE A 528 -22.63 -16.19 -5.25
N ASP A 529 -22.00 -15.22 -4.54
CA ASP A 529 -21.63 -15.28 -3.11
C ASP A 529 -20.76 -16.48 -2.70
N SER A 530 -20.19 -17.16 -3.67
CA SER A 530 -19.21 -18.23 -3.45
C SER A 530 -17.83 -17.68 -3.03
N TRP A 531 -16.92 -18.56 -2.68
CA TRP A 531 -15.52 -18.22 -2.39
C TRP A 531 -14.67 -18.04 -3.65
N TYR A 532 -15.27 -18.01 -4.83
CA TYR A 532 -14.60 -17.77 -6.10
C TYR A 532 -14.70 -16.29 -6.49
N SER A 533 -13.58 -15.72 -6.88
CA SER A 533 -13.51 -14.38 -7.49
C SER A 533 -13.41 -14.49 -9.01
N SER A 534 -13.92 -13.49 -9.72
CA SER A 534 -13.65 -13.34 -11.15
C SER A 534 -13.10 -11.96 -11.45
N THR A 535 -12.21 -11.91 -12.43
CA THR A 535 -11.67 -10.64 -12.95
C THR A 535 -11.72 -10.68 -14.47
N ILE A 536 -12.31 -9.66 -15.05
CA ILE A 536 -12.33 -9.41 -16.49
C ILE A 536 -11.37 -8.24 -16.75
N ASN A 537 -10.44 -8.43 -17.69
CA ASN A 537 -9.45 -7.42 -18.04
C ASN A 537 -9.53 -7.12 -19.54
N LEU A 538 -9.48 -5.84 -19.86
CA LEU A 538 -9.22 -5.34 -21.21
C LEU A 538 -7.94 -4.53 -21.15
N TYR A 539 -6.96 -4.84 -21.96
CA TYR A 539 -5.70 -4.14 -21.95
C TYR A 539 -5.18 -3.86 -23.36
N ALA A 540 -4.39 -2.80 -23.44
CA ALA A 540 -3.63 -2.46 -24.63
C ALA A 540 -2.26 -1.94 -24.23
N ASP A 541 -1.24 -2.30 -25.00
CA ASP A 541 0.11 -1.83 -24.78
C ASP A 541 0.83 -1.46 -26.07
N TYR A 542 1.70 -0.45 -25.94
CA TYR A 542 2.70 -0.07 -26.90
C TYR A 542 4.04 0.01 -26.17
N ARG A 543 5.04 -0.72 -26.65
CA ARG A 543 6.36 -0.79 -26.01
C ARG A 543 7.47 -0.79 -27.04
N ILE A 544 8.50 0.02 -26.80
CA ILE A 544 9.76 -0.01 -27.55
C ILE A 544 10.79 -0.76 -26.71
N SER A 545 11.13 -1.97 -27.14
CA SER A 545 12.26 -2.72 -26.58
C SER A 545 13.57 -2.34 -27.30
N TYR A 546 14.68 -2.92 -26.89
CA TYR A 546 15.94 -2.74 -27.62
C TYR A 546 15.91 -3.36 -29.02
N GLN A 547 14.98 -4.24 -29.30
CA GLN A 547 14.99 -5.06 -30.50
C GLN A 547 13.82 -4.80 -31.44
N TYR A 548 12.67 -4.54 -30.91
CA TYR A 548 11.42 -4.37 -31.67
C TYR A 548 10.47 -3.43 -30.97
N ILE A 549 9.51 -2.98 -31.71
CA ILE A 549 8.36 -2.25 -31.21
C ILE A 549 7.21 -3.23 -31.12
N GLN A 550 6.61 -3.34 -29.95
CA GLN A 550 5.42 -4.15 -29.71
C GLN A 550 4.20 -3.24 -29.64
N GLN A 551 3.16 -3.62 -30.33
CA GLN A 551 1.82 -3.09 -30.20
C GLN A 551 0.88 -4.24 -29.94
N GLY A 552 0.06 -4.16 -28.90
CA GLY A 552 -0.80 -5.28 -28.59
C GLY A 552 -2.03 -4.86 -27.77
N GLY A 553 -2.96 -5.79 -27.70
CA GLY A 553 -4.11 -5.67 -26.85
C GLY A 553 -4.75 -7.02 -26.64
N GLY A 554 -5.55 -7.12 -25.61
CA GLY A 554 -6.16 -8.38 -25.27
C GLY A 554 -7.32 -8.26 -24.30
N PHE A 555 -7.99 -9.39 -24.21
CA PHE A 555 -9.09 -9.61 -23.28
C PHE A 555 -8.75 -10.83 -22.42
N GLY A 556 -8.97 -10.73 -21.12
CA GLY A 556 -8.73 -11.82 -20.19
C GLY A 556 -9.87 -11.99 -19.20
N VAL A 557 -10.17 -13.25 -18.87
CA VAL A 557 -11.09 -13.61 -17.79
C VAL A 557 -10.36 -14.56 -16.85
N ASN A 558 -10.30 -14.23 -15.57
CA ASN A 558 -9.70 -15.05 -14.54
C ASN A 558 -10.73 -15.42 -13.50
N VAL A 559 -10.74 -16.68 -13.07
CA VAL A 559 -11.53 -17.17 -11.94
C VAL A 559 -10.55 -17.76 -10.93
N GLY A 560 -10.62 -17.29 -9.69
CA GLY A 560 -9.69 -17.72 -8.66
C GLY A 560 -10.33 -17.90 -7.29
N ARG A 561 -9.59 -18.55 -6.40
CA ARG A 561 -10.00 -18.77 -5.01
C ARG A 561 -8.80 -18.73 -4.08
N MET A 562 -9.03 -18.14 -2.91
CA MET A 562 -8.10 -18.27 -1.78
C MET A 562 -8.29 -19.64 -1.11
N LEU A 563 -7.23 -20.41 -1.00
CA LEU A 563 -7.16 -21.65 -0.21
C LEU A 563 -6.50 -21.33 1.14
N GLY A 564 -7.30 -21.23 2.17
CA GLY A 564 -6.85 -20.65 3.44
C GLY A 564 -6.55 -19.17 3.31
N ASN A 565 -5.60 -18.67 4.13
CA ASN A 565 -5.30 -17.23 4.19
C ASN A 565 -4.06 -16.81 3.37
N ARG A 566 -3.36 -17.74 2.73
CA ARG A 566 -2.03 -17.49 2.16
C ARG A 566 -1.84 -18.01 0.73
N THR A 567 -2.69 -18.89 0.27
CA THR A 567 -2.58 -19.51 -1.05
C THR A 567 -3.70 -19.03 -1.96
N HIS A 568 -3.34 -18.52 -3.13
CA HIS A 568 -4.31 -18.17 -4.17
C HIS A 568 -4.10 -19.08 -5.37
N VAL A 569 -5.20 -19.62 -5.90
CA VAL A 569 -5.21 -20.44 -7.13
C VAL A 569 -6.20 -19.81 -8.08
N SER A 570 -5.80 -19.62 -9.34
CA SER A 570 -6.68 -19.09 -10.37
C SER A 570 -6.48 -19.81 -11.72
N LEU A 571 -7.56 -19.90 -12.47
CA LEU A 571 -7.59 -20.32 -13.85
C LEU A 571 -8.08 -19.16 -14.71
N GLY A 572 -7.30 -18.80 -15.71
CA GLY A 572 -7.60 -17.68 -16.60
C GLY A 572 -7.65 -18.11 -18.05
N TYR A 573 -8.51 -17.47 -18.82
CA TYR A 573 -8.46 -17.48 -20.28
C TYR A 573 -8.01 -16.09 -20.74
N ASN A 574 -7.12 -16.05 -21.73
CA ASN A 574 -6.58 -14.83 -22.29
C ASN A 574 -6.50 -14.91 -23.81
N LEU A 575 -7.09 -13.92 -24.48
CA LEU A 575 -6.96 -13.70 -25.90
C LEU A 575 -6.14 -12.45 -26.13
N ASN A 576 -4.99 -12.56 -26.74
CA ASN A 576 -4.05 -11.47 -26.98
C ASN A 576 -3.70 -11.36 -28.47
N VAL A 577 -3.76 -10.16 -29.00
CA VAL A 577 -3.33 -9.83 -30.36
C VAL A 577 -2.13 -8.93 -30.26
N THR A 578 -0.99 -9.36 -30.79
CA THR A 578 0.27 -8.60 -30.71
C THR A 578 0.85 -8.41 -32.09
N LYS A 579 1.35 -7.21 -32.39
CA LYS A 579 2.11 -6.88 -33.59
C LYS A 579 3.53 -6.48 -33.21
N LEU A 580 4.51 -7.15 -33.82
CA LEU A 580 5.94 -6.84 -33.65
C LEU A 580 6.45 -6.17 -34.90
N ILE A 581 7.04 -4.97 -34.77
CA ILE A 581 7.54 -4.16 -35.88
C ILE A 581 8.87 -3.52 -35.52
N GLY A 582 9.60 -3.04 -36.51
CA GLY A 582 10.77 -2.18 -36.32
C GLY A 582 11.95 -2.91 -35.65
N PHE A 583 12.29 -4.09 -36.10
CA PHE A 583 13.40 -4.88 -35.54
C PHE A 583 14.74 -4.14 -35.61
N SER A 584 15.54 -4.30 -34.52
CA SER A 584 16.76 -3.51 -34.30
C SER A 584 17.92 -3.82 -35.22
N SER A 585 17.92 -4.96 -35.88
CA SER A 585 18.99 -5.31 -36.82
C SER A 585 18.80 -4.55 -38.15
N PRO A 586 19.73 -3.68 -38.54
CA PRO A 586 19.65 -2.99 -39.85
C PRO A 586 19.65 -3.98 -41.02
N LEU A 587 20.30 -5.09 -40.85
CA LEU A 587 20.36 -6.17 -41.86
C LEU A 587 19.04 -6.93 -41.94
N TYR A 588 18.38 -7.15 -40.80
CA TYR A 588 17.08 -7.74 -40.73
C TYR A 588 16.03 -6.84 -41.43
N ASN A 589 16.02 -5.55 -41.12
CA ASN A 589 15.17 -4.59 -41.78
C ASN A 589 15.44 -4.48 -43.29
N ARG A 590 16.71 -4.48 -43.71
CA ARG A 590 17.08 -4.45 -45.12
C ARG A 590 16.65 -5.71 -45.84
N TYR A 591 16.82 -6.87 -45.25
CA TYR A 591 16.36 -8.13 -45.83
C TYR A 591 14.84 -8.16 -45.99
N TYR A 592 14.11 -7.70 -44.97
CA TYR A 592 12.67 -7.60 -45.08
C TYR A 592 12.19 -6.59 -46.12
N SER A 593 12.78 -5.41 -46.17
CA SER A 593 12.53 -4.43 -47.23
C SER A 593 12.84 -5.01 -48.61
N SER A 594 13.94 -5.75 -48.72
CA SER A 594 14.31 -6.36 -49.99
C SER A 594 13.38 -7.48 -50.41
N VAL A 595 12.82 -8.26 -49.50
CA VAL A 595 11.80 -9.25 -49.80
C VAL A 595 10.49 -8.60 -50.25
N ASN A 596 10.12 -7.49 -49.68
CA ASN A 596 8.96 -6.72 -50.14
C ASN A 596 9.21 -5.94 -51.44
N GLU A 597 10.44 -5.46 -51.67
CA GLU A 597 10.84 -4.73 -52.88
C GLU A 597 11.09 -5.66 -54.09
N VAL A 598 11.47 -6.91 -53.84
CA VAL A 598 11.68 -7.92 -54.90
C VAL A 598 10.35 -8.34 -55.55
N VAL A 599 9.22 -7.96 -54.95
CA VAL A 599 7.92 -8.02 -55.62
C VAL A 599 7.76 -6.90 -56.70
N SER A 600 8.69 -5.92 -56.71
CA SER A 600 8.78 -4.88 -57.69
C SER A 600 9.95 -5.10 -58.66
N PRO A 601 9.74 -5.17 -59.99
CA PRO A 601 10.74 -5.62 -60.95
C PRO A 601 11.94 -4.67 -61.17
N ARG A 602 12.27 -3.74 -60.33
CA ARG A 602 13.20 -2.63 -60.68
C ARG A 602 14.54 -2.55 -59.93
N GLN A 603 14.90 -3.44 -59.00
CA GLN A 603 16.16 -3.28 -58.26
C GLN A 603 16.91 -4.58 -58.05
N CYS A 604 17.72 -4.95 -59.05
CA CYS A 604 18.59 -6.12 -58.99
C CYS A 604 19.93 -5.90 -58.26
N SER A 605 20.26 -4.70 -57.82
CA SER A 605 21.55 -4.41 -57.10
C SER A 605 21.35 -4.37 -55.60
N THR A 606 20.52 -5.22 -55.06
CA THR A 606 20.04 -5.10 -53.71
C THR A 606 20.90 -5.80 -52.68
N PRO A 607 20.86 -5.30 -51.41
CA PRO A 607 21.59 -5.91 -50.28
C PRO A 607 21.26 -7.37 -50.00
N ALA A 608 20.15 -7.89 -50.52
CA ALA A 608 19.73 -9.29 -50.29
C ALA A 608 20.73 -10.31 -50.91
N SER A 609 21.19 -10.08 -52.15
CA SER A 609 22.19 -10.96 -52.81
C SER A 609 23.53 -10.92 -52.10
N VAL A 610 23.91 -9.75 -51.53
CA VAL A 610 25.12 -9.57 -50.72
C VAL A 610 24.96 -10.28 -49.37
N ILE A 611 23.80 -10.22 -48.76
CA ILE A 611 23.50 -10.89 -47.53
C ILE A 611 23.52 -12.41 -47.71
N ILE A 612 22.83 -12.91 -48.73
CA ILE A 612 22.82 -14.35 -49.02
C ILE A 612 24.22 -14.86 -49.36
N ASN A 613 25.00 -14.14 -50.11
CA ASN A 613 26.40 -14.52 -50.38
C ASN A 613 27.24 -14.53 -49.10
N ARG A 614 27.10 -13.56 -48.24
CA ARG A 614 27.76 -13.54 -46.92
C ARG A 614 27.27 -14.65 -46.00
N LEU A 615 26.00 -14.92 -45.98
CA LEU A 615 25.35 -15.95 -45.19
C LEU A 615 25.76 -17.37 -45.67
N SER A 616 26.04 -17.54 -46.95
CA SER A 616 26.55 -18.80 -47.53
C SER A 616 28.08 -18.97 -47.42
N GLY A 617 28.77 -18.04 -46.66
CA GLY A 617 30.23 -18.06 -46.50
C GLY A 617 30.99 -17.77 -47.81
N GLY A 618 30.43 -16.98 -48.71
CA GLY A 618 31.03 -16.64 -50.00
C GLY A 618 31.00 -17.76 -51.02
N LYS A 619 30.34 -18.85 -50.73
CA LYS A 619 30.27 -20.03 -51.63
C LYS A 619 29.28 -19.87 -52.76
N THR A 620 28.37 -18.92 -52.74
CA THR A 620 27.47 -18.60 -53.84
C THR A 620 28.07 -17.40 -54.61
N PRO A 621 28.55 -17.55 -55.82
CA PRO A 621 29.05 -16.44 -56.60
C PRO A 621 27.90 -15.47 -56.90
N LEU A 622 28.15 -14.17 -56.70
CA LEU A 622 27.26 -13.12 -57.18
C LEU A 622 27.36 -13.11 -58.70
N GLN A 623 26.51 -13.93 -59.36
CA GLN A 623 26.44 -13.86 -60.82
C GLN A 623 25.44 -12.78 -61.26
N PRO A 624 25.79 -11.97 -62.23
CA PRO A 624 24.85 -10.97 -62.79
C PRO A 624 23.60 -11.59 -63.41
N GLU A 625 23.70 -12.86 -63.79
CA GLU A 625 22.62 -13.63 -64.41
C GLU A 625 21.52 -14.01 -63.39
N SER A 626 21.80 -14.05 -62.11
CA SER A 626 20.78 -14.29 -61.10
C SER A 626 19.80 -13.10 -60.92
N CYS A 627 20.16 -11.98 -61.48
CA CYS A 627 19.29 -10.81 -61.49
C CYS A 627 18.21 -10.84 -62.55
N SER A 628 18.33 -11.71 -63.54
CA SER A 628 17.31 -11.82 -64.61
C SER A 628 16.04 -12.60 -64.18
N ASN A 629 16.10 -13.27 -63.01
CA ASN A 629 14.95 -13.96 -62.46
C ASN A 629 14.75 -13.67 -60.96
N PRO A 630 14.40 -12.46 -60.57
CA PRO A 630 14.23 -12.07 -59.20
C PRO A 630 13.14 -12.85 -58.48
N GLY A 631 12.24 -13.53 -59.23
CA GLY A 631 11.24 -14.41 -58.67
C GLY A 631 11.78 -15.70 -58.01
N ALA A 632 13.02 -16.15 -58.36
CA ALA A 632 13.56 -17.42 -57.83
C ALA A 632 13.99 -17.36 -56.36
N ILE A 633 14.37 -16.19 -55.85
CA ILE A 633 14.76 -16.01 -54.43
C ILE A 633 13.53 -15.69 -53.57
N THR A 634 12.51 -15.11 -54.15
CA THR A 634 11.27 -14.70 -53.45
C THR A 634 10.17 -15.75 -53.49
N THR A 635 10.30 -16.74 -54.35
CA THR A 635 9.26 -17.75 -54.57
C THR A 635 9.48 -19.02 -53.79
N SER A 636 10.50 -19.13 -52.91
CA SER A 636 10.46 -20.16 -51.88
C SER A 636 9.24 -19.88 -50.98
N PRO A 637 8.15 -20.62 -51.14
CA PRO A 637 6.95 -20.44 -50.32
C PRO A 637 7.26 -20.53 -48.84
N GLU A 638 8.38 -21.14 -48.52
CA GLU A 638 8.91 -21.36 -47.20
C GLU A 638 9.50 -20.09 -46.56
N ILE A 639 10.32 -19.31 -47.32
CA ILE A 639 10.88 -18.04 -46.84
C ILE A 639 9.76 -17.02 -46.67
N LYS A 640 8.86 -16.91 -47.59
CA LYS A 640 7.68 -16.06 -47.47
C LYS A 640 6.82 -16.42 -46.23
N GLY A 641 6.59 -17.71 -46.01
CA GLY A 641 5.80 -18.18 -44.87
C GLY A 641 6.46 -17.91 -43.53
N ILE A 642 7.79 -17.86 -43.43
CA ILE A 642 8.53 -17.51 -42.21
C ILE A 642 8.44 -16.01 -41.92
N TRP A 643 8.66 -15.17 -42.94
CA TRP A 643 8.54 -13.73 -42.82
C TRP A 643 7.12 -13.30 -42.48
N ASP A 644 6.14 -13.88 -43.16
CA ASP A 644 4.73 -13.61 -42.87
C ASP A 644 4.36 -13.98 -41.45
N ARG A 645 4.97 -15.00 -40.82
CA ARG A 645 4.78 -15.37 -39.43
C ARG A 645 5.40 -14.39 -38.45
N ASP A 646 6.61 -13.93 -38.70
CA ASP A 646 7.31 -13.00 -37.79
C ASP A 646 6.70 -11.60 -37.86
N TYR A 647 6.10 -11.25 -38.97
CA TYR A 647 5.42 -9.97 -39.18
C TYR A 647 3.88 -10.02 -39.11
N HIS A 648 3.33 -11.23 -39.17
CA HIS A 648 1.90 -11.35 -38.90
C HIS A 648 1.62 -11.06 -37.43
N THR A 649 0.49 -10.51 -37.20
CA THR A 649 -0.01 -10.22 -35.85
C THR A 649 -0.22 -11.54 -35.12
N PRO A 650 0.66 -11.99 -34.22
CA PRO A 650 0.43 -13.19 -33.44
C PRO A 650 -0.81 -13.04 -32.59
N ILE A 651 -1.72 -13.99 -32.77
CA ILE A 651 -2.94 -14.11 -31.97
C ILE A 651 -2.70 -15.27 -30.99
N THR A 652 -2.66 -14.95 -29.71
CA THR A 652 -2.45 -15.92 -28.64
C THR A 652 -3.75 -16.14 -27.89
N SER A 653 -4.31 -17.30 -28.01
CA SER A 653 -5.44 -17.78 -27.23
C SER A 653 -4.96 -18.80 -26.22
N SER A 654 -5.08 -18.51 -24.93
CA SER A 654 -4.41 -19.30 -23.91
C SER A 654 -5.23 -19.49 -22.64
N PHE A 655 -5.02 -20.63 -21.99
CA PHE A 655 -5.40 -20.88 -20.60
C PHE A 655 -4.18 -20.79 -19.70
N THR A 656 -4.34 -20.13 -18.56
CA THR A 656 -3.29 -19.99 -17.55
C THR A 656 -3.79 -20.50 -16.22
N LEU A 657 -3.08 -21.47 -15.65
CA LEU A 657 -3.22 -21.87 -14.26
C LEU A 657 -2.18 -21.12 -13.44
N ASP A 658 -2.60 -20.39 -12.43
CA ASP A 658 -1.75 -19.59 -11.55
C ASP A 658 -1.88 -20.06 -10.10
N VAL A 659 -0.76 -20.21 -9.42
CA VAL A 659 -0.70 -20.57 -8.01
C VAL A 659 0.27 -19.63 -7.31
N SER A 660 -0.18 -18.98 -6.26
CA SER A 660 0.67 -18.12 -5.43
C SER A 660 0.49 -18.38 -3.95
N TYR A 661 1.59 -18.29 -3.21
CA TYR A 661 1.64 -18.43 -1.76
C TYR A 661 2.54 -17.34 -1.18
N ASP A 662 2.05 -16.62 -0.17
CA ASP A 662 2.82 -15.58 0.53
C ASP A 662 2.54 -15.66 2.03
N ASN A 663 3.56 -15.90 2.85
CA ASN A 663 3.48 -15.87 4.30
C ASN A 663 4.49 -14.91 4.94
N THR A 664 4.97 -13.94 4.17
CA THR A 664 5.91 -12.93 4.66
C THR A 664 5.30 -12.04 5.74
N ASP A 665 6.16 -11.55 6.62
CA ASP A 665 5.80 -10.69 7.74
C ASP A 665 5.64 -9.20 7.36
N ASP A 666 6.21 -8.76 6.23
CA ASP A 666 6.09 -7.40 5.69
C ASP A 666 6.02 -7.42 4.17
N TYR A 667 5.22 -6.53 3.59
CA TYR A 667 5.05 -6.46 2.14
C TYR A 667 6.27 -5.87 1.43
N TYR A 668 6.85 -4.80 1.95
CA TYR A 668 7.98 -4.12 1.30
C TYR A 668 9.34 -4.64 1.72
N PHE A 669 9.53 -4.93 3.02
CA PHE A 669 10.75 -5.45 3.60
C PHE A 669 10.52 -6.73 4.38
N PRO A 670 10.27 -7.84 3.70
CA PRO A 670 10.13 -9.12 4.37
C PRO A 670 11.39 -9.44 5.19
N ARG A 671 11.18 -9.82 6.46
CA ARG A 671 12.23 -10.31 7.35
C ARG A 671 12.21 -11.81 7.47
N ASN A 672 11.01 -12.37 7.52
CA ASN A 672 10.79 -13.81 7.61
C ASN A 672 9.66 -14.21 6.67
N GLY A 673 9.74 -15.47 6.23
CA GLY A 673 8.70 -16.07 5.42
C GLY A 673 9.17 -16.45 4.03
N VAL A 674 8.25 -16.96 3.25
CA VAL A 674 8.49 -17.38 1.87
C VAL A 674 7.40 -16.86 0.96
N ILE A 675 7.78 -16.58 -0.28
CA ILE A 675 6.89 -16.27 -1.39
C ILE A 675 7.13 -17.31 -2.46
N PHE A 676 6.06 -17.90 -2.94
CA PHE A 676 6.08 -18.78 -4.11
C PHE A 676 5.01 -18.31 -5.09
N SER A 677 5.35 -18.23 -6.36
CA SER A 677 4.38 -18.01 -7.43
C SER A 677 4.77 -18.86 -8.64
N SER A 678 3.78 -19.51 -9.24
CA SER A 678 3.99 -20.32 -10.43
C SER A 678 2.79 -20.18 -11.36
N TYR A 679 3.08 -20.16 -12.64
CA TYR A 679 2.03 -20.26 -13.65
C TYR A 679 2.39 -21.25 -14.76
N ALA A 680 1.35 -21.88 -15.29
CA ALA A 680 1.41 -22.70 -16.48
C ALA A 680 0.42 -22.16 -17.51
N THR A 681 0.93 -21.67 -18.63
CA THR A 681 0.11 -21.10 -19.71
C THR A 681 0.15 -22.06 -20.89
N MET A 682 -1.01 -22.55 -21.29
CA MET A 682 -1.20 -23.38 -22.48
C MET A 682 -1.79 -22.50 -23.59
N SER A 683 -1.02 -22.23 -24.63
CA SER A 683 -1.41 -21.43 -25.78
C SER A 683 -1.72 -22.38 -26.96
N GLY A 684 -2.92 -22.22 -27.52
CA GLY A 684 -3.38 -23.14 -28.56
C GLY A 684 -3.64 -24.58 -28.05
N LEU A 685 -3.96 -25.50 -28.96
CA LEU A 685 -4.10 -26.92 -28.64
C LEU A 685 -3.08 -27.72 -29.44
N PRO A 686 -2.51 -28.81 -28.87
CA PRO A 686 -1.73 -29.77 -29.67
C PRO A 686 -2.59 -30.34 -30.79
N SER A 687 -2.22 -30.09 -32.00
CA SER A 687 -2.90 -30.69 -33.16
C SER A 687 -1.90 -31.07 -34.26
N SER A 688 -2.21 -32.10 -34.99
CA SER A 688 -1.43 -32.57 -36.18
C SER A 688 -1.68 -31.71 -37.43
N GLY A 689 -2.37 -30.59 -37.32
CA GLY A 689 -2.75 -29.77 -38.48
C GLY A 689 -1.64 -28.84 -38.96
N THR A 690 -1.74 -28.38 -40.22
CA THR A 690 -0.82 -27.45 -40.85
C THR A 690 -0.82 -26.11 -40.15
N LEU A 691 0.33 -25.43 -40.20
CA LEU A 691 0.68 -24.17 -39.50
C LEU A 691 -0.30 -23.00 -39.65
N ASN A 692 -1.20 -23.01 -40.60
CA ASN A 692 -2.13 -21.93 -40.92
C ASN A 692 -3.59 -22.20 -40.52
N SER A 693 -3.87 -23.33 -39.85
CA SER A 693 -5.23 -23.63 -39.40
C SER A 693 -5.51 -23.06 -38.03
N TRP A 694 -6.60 -22.34 -37.88
CA TRP A 694 -7.17 -21.93 -36.59
C TRP A 694 -7.49 -23.20 -35.77
N ASN A 695 -6.85 -23.38 -34.67
CA ASN A 695 -7.12 -24.49 -33.76
C ASN A 695 -8.31 -24.21 -32.86
N GLY A 696 -8.80 -25.23 -32.19
CA GLY A 696 -10.03 -25.16 -31.39
C GLY A 696 -10.08 -24.08 -30.29
N LEU A 697 -8.93 -23.50 -29.88
CA LEU A 697 -8.88 -22.32 -29.03
C LEU A 697 -8.80 -21.01 -29.80
N GLY A 698 -8.61 -21.02 -31.14
CA GLY A 698 -8.28 -19.83 -31.92
C GLY A 698 -6.84 -19.37 -31.68
N GLY A 699 -6.28 -18.65 -32.64
CA GLY A 699 -4.91 -18.13 -32.56
C GLY A 699 -3.89 -19.01 -33.31
N ASN A 700 -2.69 -18.44 -33.51
CA ASN A 700 -1.61 -19.05 -34.27
C ASN A 700 -0.37 -19.43 -33.43
N VAL A 701 -0.38 -19.11 -32.11
CA VAL A 701 0.72 -19.44 -31.19
C VAL A 701 0.40 -20.75 -30.45
N ARG A 702 1.36 -21.71 -30.46
CA ARG A 702 1.20 -23.04 -29.89
C ARG A 702 2.36 -23.41 -29.00
N ASN A 703 2.18 -23.34 -27.70
CA ASN A 703 3.17 -23.78 -26.72
C ASN A 703 2.55 -23.88 -25.32
N THR A 704 3.24 -24.59 -24.45
CA THR A 704 3.00 -24.52 -23.00
C THR A 704 4.18 -23.86 -22.34
N LYS A 705 3.95 -22.74 -21.66
CA LYS A 705 4.94 -22.00 -20.87
C LYS A 705 4.71 -22.25 -19.39
N VAL A 706 5.72 -22.81 -18.72
CA VAL A 706 5.72 -22.98 -17.27
C VAL A 706 6.76 -22.04 -16.66
N TYR A 707 6.39 -21.33 -15.61
CA TYR A 707 7.29 -20.40 -14.96
C TYR A 707 7.00 -20.34 -13.46
N GLY A 708 8.04 -20.30 -12.66
CA GLY A 708 7.94 -20.21 -11.21
C GLY A 708 8.95 -19.26 -10.61
N LYS A 709 8.57 -18.65 -9.50
CA LYS A 709 9.40 -17.80 -8.65
C LYS A 709 9.30 -18.30 -7.22
N PHE A 710 10.41 -18.27 -6.53
CA PHE A 710 10.49 -18.57 -5.11
C PHE A 710 11.40 -17.55 -4.44
N ALA A 711 10.99 -17.03 -3.30
CA ALA A 711 11.81 -16.19 -2.46
C ALA A 711 11.65 -16.61 -0.99
N ALA A 712 12.76 -16.71 -0.28
CA ALA A 712 12.80 -17.03 1.15
C ALA A 712 13.56 -15.94 1.89
N TYR A 713 13.05 -15.56 3.06
CA TYR A 713 13.59 -14.52 3.92
C TYR A 713 13.78 -15.07 5.32
N HIS A 714 14.95 -14.84 5.89
CA HIS A 714 15.26 -15.28 7.26
C HIS A 714 16.03 -14.20 8.02
N HIS A 715 15.48 -13.78 9.15
CA HIS A 715 16.09 -12.77 10.02
C HIS A 715 17.08 -13.43 10.98
N LEU A 716 18.37 -13.11 10.83
CA LEU A 716 19.47 -13.71 11.56
C LEU A 716 19.74 -13.08 12.94
N GLN A 717 18.92 -12.14 13.39
CA GLN A 717 19.12 -11.44 14.68
C GLN A 717 19.20 -12.39 15.87
N LYS A 718 18.43 -13.47 15.84
CA LYS A 718 18.45 -14.48 16.90
C LYS A 718 19.83 -15.12 17.10
N TYR A 719 20.61 -15.21 16.01
CA TYR A 719 21.91 -15.89 16.01
C TYR A 719 23.09 -14.90 16.12
N LEU A 720 22.98 -13.74 15.48
CA LEU A 720 24.09 -12.81 15.32
C LEU A 720 23.94 -11.51 16.13
N LEU A 721 22.81 -11.30 16.82
CA LEU A 721 22.48 -10.09 17.58
C LEU A 721 22.47 -8.79 16.75
N ILE A 722 22.57 -8.87 15.44
CA ILE A 722 22.53 -7.76 14.49
C ILE A 722 21.31 -7.86 13.59
N ASP A 723 20.85 -6.73 13.03
CA ASP A 723 19.71 -6.70 12.12
C ASP A 723 20.13 -7.12 10.70
N LEU A 724 20.40 -8.41 10.53
CA LEU A 724 20.81 -9.02 9.27
C LEU A 724 19.71 -9.95 8.76
N ILE A 725 19.34 -9.79 7.49
CA ILE A 725 18.35 -10.63 6.80
C ILE A 725 19.08 -11.39 5.69
N ALA A 726 19.00 -12.69 5.71
CA ALA A 726 19.38 -13.54 4.59
C ALA A 726 18.17 -13.67 3.65
N ARG A 727 18.42 -13.47 2.36
CA ARG A 727 17.41 -13.59 1.31
C ARG A 727 17.92 -14.55 0.24
N PHE A 728 17.07 -15.45 -0.17
CA PHE A 728 17.31 -16.33 -1.31
C PHE A 728 16.14 -16.16 -2.28
N LYS A 729 16.44 -15.87 -3.53
CA LYS A 729 15.46 -15.71 -4.60
C LYS A 729 15.86 -16.60 -5.75
N THR A 730 14.92 -17.33 -6.32
CA THR A 730 15.14 -18.11 -7.54
C THR A 730 13.92 -18.01 -8.43
N GLN A 731 14.15 -18.07 -9.72
CA GLN A 731 13.09 -18.16 -10.72
C GLN A 731 13.55 -19.05 -11.86
N GLY A 732 12.61 -19.76 -12.42
CA GLY A 732 12.87 -20.64 -13.53
C GLY A 732 11.65 -20.85 -14.39
N GLY A 733 11.85 -21.11 -15.67
CA GLY A 733 10.76 -21.38 -16.59
C GLY A 733 11.24 -22.07 -17.84
N TYR A 734 10.29 -22.72 -18.48
CA TYR A 734 10.54 -23.45 -19.74
C TYR A 734 9.33 -23.36 -20.66
N ILE A 735 9.60 -23.29 -21.98
CA ILE A 735 8.60 -23.24 -23.04
C ILE A 735 8.64 -24.55 -23.81
N PHE A 736 7.57 -25.30 -23.71
CA PHE A 736 7.37 -26.55 -24.45
C PHE A 736 6.61 -26.24 -25.74
N ARG A 737 7.25 -26.43 -26.88
CA ARG A 737 6.58 -26.37 -28.18
C ARG A 737 5.87 -27.71 -28.40
N TYR A 738 4.68 -27.70 -28.99
CA TYR A 738 3.98 -28.98 -29.27
C TYR A 738 4.59 -29.73 -30.45
N ASN A 739 5.02 -28.95 -31.45
CA ASN A 739 5.77 -29.51 -32.59
C ASN A 739 7.09 -28.75 -32.76
N THR A 740 8.07 -29.38 -33.37
CA THR A 740 9.36 -28.76 -33.66
C THR A 740 9.25 -27.55 -34.59
N ASP A 741 8.21 -27.52 -35.42
CA ASP A 741 7.96 -26.48 -36.42
C ASP A 741 7.02 -25.39 -35.92
N ASP A 742 6.54 -25.45 -34.64
CA ASP A 742 5.66 -24.44 -34.08
C ASP A 742 6.41 -23.11 -33.89
N TYR A 743 5.77 -22.07 -34.36
CA TYR A 743 6.26 -20.71 -34.25
C TYR A 743 6.29 -20.22 -32.77
N LEU A 744 7.43 -19.66 -32.37
CA LEU A 744 7.60 -19.05 -31.08
C LEU A 744 7.91 -17.55 -31.25
N PRO A 745 6.96 -16.65 -30.96
CA PRO A 745 7.19 -15.22 -31.08
C PRO A 745 8.31 -14.75 -30.15
N LEU A 746 9.13 -13.78 -30.59
CA LEU A 746 10.25 -13.24 -29.81
C LEU A 746 9.81 -12.65 -28.46
N ASN A 747 8.62 -12.06 -28.39
CA ASN A 747 8.05 -11.54 -27.15
C ASN A 747 7.59 -12.62 -26.16
N SER A 748 7.53 -13.89 -26.59
CA SER A 748 7.17 -15.03 -25.73
C SER A 748 8.39 -15.74 -25.13
N THR A 749 9.59 -15.54 -25.70
CA THR A 749 10.85 -16.14 -25.23
C THR A 749 11.34 -15.52 -23.93
N PHE A 750 12.30 -16.16 -23.28
CA PHE A 750 12.94 -15.65 -22.07
C PHE A 750 14.18 -14.83 -22.40
N TYR A 751 14.35 -13.72 -21.68
CA TYR A 751 15.53 -12.86 -21.71
C TYR A 751 16.07 -12.69 -20.30
N MET A 752 17.37 -12.56 -20.15
CA MET A 752 18.04 -12.39 -18.86
C MET A 752 18.88 -11.09 -18.84
N GLY A 753 19.16 -10.57 -17.68
CA GLY A 753 19.85 -9.29 -17.45
C GLY A 753 18.91 -8.24 -16.81
N GLY A 754 19.49 -7.33 -16.02
CA GLY A 754 18.78 -6.28 -15.29
C GLY A 754 18.34 -6.68 -13.88
N VAL A 755 17.74 -5.72 -13.20
CA VAL A 755 17.41 -5.76 -11.75
C VAL A 755 16.60 -6.98 -11.33
N THR A 756 15.79 -7.53 -12.22
CA THR A 756 14.86 -8.63 -11.91
C THR A 756 15.43 -10.04 -12.14
N THR A 757 16.60 -10.14 -12.75
CA THR A 757 17.22 -11.44 -13.09
C THR A 757 18.66 -11.52 -12.61
N VAL A 758 19.61 -11.06 -13.41
CA VAL A 758 21.04 -10.97 -13.06
C VAL A 758 21.45 -9.51 -13.18
N ARG A 759 21.68 -8.84 -12.04
CA ARG A 759 22.08 -7.45 -11.97
C ARG A 759 23.45 -7.23 -12.59
N GLY A 760 23.73 -6.02 -13.09
CA GLY A 760 24.99 -5.69 -13.74
C GLY A 760 25.02 -5.96 -15.24
N PHE A 761 23.99 -6.56 -15.78
CA PHE A 761 23.76 -6.67 -17.20
C PHE A 761 22.55 -5.85 -17.60
N ARG A 762 22.59 -5.26 -18.78
CA ARG A 762 21.46 -4.50 -19.29
C ARG A 762 20.22 -5.39 -19.38
N ASN A 763 19.06 -4.80 -19.10
CA ASN A 763 17.79 -5.52 -19.13
C ASN A 763 17.59 -6.29 -20.44
N GLY A 764 17.46 -7.62 -20.34
CA GLY A 764 17.28 -8.54 -21.46
C GLY A 764 18.51 -8.75 -22.37
N SER A 765 19.70 -8.21 -22.05
CA SER A 765 20.87 -8.29 -22.96
C SER A 765 21.55 -9.64 -22.96
N VAL A 766 21.35 -10.43 -21.93
CA VAL A 766 21.89 -11.78 -21.83
C VAL A 766 20.95 -12.73 -22.52
N THR A 767 21.25 -13.05 -23.76
CA THR A 767 20.44 -13.87 -24.64
C THR A 767 21.27 -14.38 -25.82
N PRO A 768 20.97 -15.53 -26.40
CA PRO A 768 21.49 -15.92 -27.70
C PRO A 768 21.25 -14.85 -28.75
N LYS A 769 22.22 -14.57 -29.55
CA LYS A 769 22.17 -13.57 -30.62
C LYS A 769 22.48 -14.26 -31.96
N ASP A 770 21.83 -13.79 -33.01
CA ASP A 770 22.20 -14.18 -34.35
C ASP A 770 23.49 -13.49 -34.83
N GLU A 771 23.96 -13.83 -36.02
CA GLU A 771 25.15 -13.20 -36.64
C GLU A 771 25.00 -11.68 -36.86
N PHE A 772 23.76 -11.17 -36.88
CA PHE A 772 23.45 -9.77 -37.05
C PHE A 772 23.23 -9.03 -35.71
N GLY A 773 23.39 -9.75 -34.59
CA GLY A 773 23.18 -9.19 -33.24
C GLY A 773 21.72 -9.14 -32.80
N LEU A 774 20.78 -9.79 -33.51
CA LEU A 774 19.39 -9.89 -33.07
C LEU A 774 19.30 -10.85 -31.86
N TRP A 775 18.62 -10.44 -30.84
CA TRP A 775 18.44 -11.21 -29.62
C TRP A 775 17.33 -12.23 -29.81
N LEU A 776 17.67 -13.51 -29.74
CA LEU A 776 16.72 -14.57 -30.03
C LEU A 776 15.86 -15.00 -28.85
N GLY A 777 16.30 -14.67 -27.64
CA GLY A 777 15.67 -15.19 -26.42
C GLY A 777 15.97 -16.68 -26.19
N GLY A 778 15.57 -17.19 -25.04
CA GLY A 778 15.72 -18.61 -24.65
C GLY A 778 14.39 -19.33 -24.53
N ASP A 779 14.42 -20.64 -24.71
CA ASP A 779 13.29 -21.53 -24.41
C ASP A 779 13.16 -21.77 -22.91
N GLY A 780 14.27 -21.71 -22.17
CA GLY A 780 14.30 -21.88 -20.73
C GLY A 780 15.17 -20.82 -20.04
N ILE A 781 14.82 -20.52 -18.83
CA ILE A 781 15.54 -19.58 -17.95
C ILE A 781 15.66 -20.18 -16.55
N PHE A 782 16.80 -19.96 -15.93
CA PHE A 782 16.97 -20.15 -14.50
C PHE A 782 17.83 -19.02 -13.94
N THR A 783 17.41 -18.41 -12.85
CA THR A 783 18.22 -17.46 -12.10
C THR A 783 18.11 -17.71 -10.61
N ALA A 784 19.20 -17.48 -9.89
CA ALA A 784 19.26 -17.55 -8.44
C ALA A 784 19.99 -16.34 -7.90
N SER A 785 19.52 -15.79 -6.81
CA SER A 785 20.10 -14.65 -6.10
C SER A 785 20.17 -14.94 -4.62
N THR A 786 21.34 -14.70 -4.03
CA THR A 786 21.53 -14.72 -2.58
C THR A 786 21.90 -13.33 -2.12
N GLU A 787 21.22 -12.84 -1.08
CA GLU A 787 21.44 -11.50 -0.57
C GLU A 787 21.59 -11.52 0.95
N LEU A 788 22.48 -10.67 1.46
CA LEU A 788 22.64 -10.38 2.89
C LEU A 788 22.35 -8.91 3.12
N SER A 789 21.19 -8.60 3.71
CA SER A 789 20.71 -7.24 3.89
C SER A 789 20.82 -6.80 5.35
N TYR A 790 21.60 -5.75 5.61
CA TYR A 790 21.86 -5.18 6.93
C TYR A 790 21.11 -3.85 7.10
N GLY A 791 20.39 -3.69 8.22
CA GLY A 791 19.68 -2.45 8.55
C GLY A 791 20.65 -1.38 9.04
N VAL A 792 21.01 -0.43 8.18
CA VAL A 792 21.96 0.66 8.50
C VAL A 792 21.27 1.75 9.32
N LEU A 793 20.14 2.24 8.84
CA LEU A 793 19.33 3.26 9.50
C LEU A 793 17.89 2.74 9.66
N LYS A 794 17.65 2.04 10.78
CA LYS A 794 16.33 1.41 11.05
C LYS A 794 15.18 2.41 11.02
N ALA A 795 15.42 3.58 11.58
CA ALA A 795 14.44 4.63 11.65
C ALA A 795 14.08 5.21 10.26
N ALA A 796 15.05 5.34 9.35
CA ALA A 796 14.83 5.73 7.96
C ALA A 796 14.39 4.57 7.05
N LYS A 797 14.28 3.36 7.59
CA LYS A 797 14.03 2.14 6.81
C LYS A 797 15.03 1.98 5.65
N MET A 798 16.31 2.30 5.94
CA MET A 798 17.41 2.12 4.99
C MET A 798 18.20 0.86 5.32
N ARG A 799 18.56 0.12 4.29
CA ARG A 799 19.33 -1.12 4.37
C ARG A 799 20.43 -1.11 3.34
N LEU A 800 21.55 -1.73 3.67
CA LEU A 800 22.63 -2.05 2.74
C LEU A 800 22.61 -3.57 2.52
N ALA A 801 22.57 -4.01 1.28
CA ALA A 801 22.62 -5.41 0.97
C ALA A 801 23.80 -5.74 0.05
N TRP A 802 24.51 -6.81 0.35
CA TRP A 802 25.40 -7.50 -0.56
C TRP A 802 24.61 -8.58 -1.29
N PHE A 803 24.87 -8.76 -2.58
CA PHE A 803 24.21 -9.78 -3.38
C PHE A 803 25.18 -10.57 -4.24
N PHE A 804 24.77 -11.77 -4.57
CA PHE A 804 25.35 -12.62 -5.58
C PHE A 804 24.26 -13.21 -6.46
N ASP A 805 24.32 -12.90 -7.74
CA ASP A 805 23.34 -13.36 -8.74
C ASP A 805 24.03 -14.34 -9.69
N PHE A 806 23.28 -15.38 -10.06
CA PHE A 806 23.67 -16.37 -11.04
C PHE A 806 22.48 -16.68 -11.93
N GLY A 807 22.74 -16.93 -13.22
CA GLY A 807 21.70 -17.34 -14.14
C GLY A 807 22.18 -17.91 -15.43
N PHE A 808 21.32 -18.65 -16.10
CA PHE A 808 21.54 -19.16 -17.45
C PHE A 808 20.24 -19.21 -18.25
N LEU A 809 20.40 -19.19 -19.57
CA LEU A 809 19.35 -19.45 -20.55
C LEU A 809 19.64 -20.75 -21.31
N THR A 810 18.61 -21.50 -21.60
CA THR A 810 18.68 -22.60 -22.58
C THR A 810 18.12 -22.13 -23.90
N PHE A 811 18.72 -22.56 -24.98
CA PHE A 811 18.26 -22.27 -26.33
C PHE A 811 18.36 -23.52 -27.16
N LYS A 812 17.25 -23.99 -27.70
CA LYS A 812 17.27 -25.08 -28.70
C LYS A 812 17.59 -24.50 -30.08
N THR A 813 18.44 -25.18 -30.80
CA THR A 813 18.75 -24.84 -32.20
C THR A 813 17.44 -24.69 -32.97
N PRO A 814 17.31 -23.66 -33.84
CA PRO A 814 16.14 -23.52 -34.68
C PRO A 814 15.84 -24.80 -35.45
N THR A 815 14.63 -25.24 -35.36
CA THR A 815 14.16 -26.43 -36.05
C THR A 815 13.52 -26.06 -37.39
N ARG A 816 13.25 -27.07 -38.23
CA ARG A 816 12.60 -26.89 -39.53
C ARG A 816 11.38 -26.01 -39.40
N GLY A 817 11.26 -24.96 -40.20
CA GLY A 817 10.22 -23.95 -40.10
C GLY A 817 10.61 -22.69 -39.28
N SER A 818 11.75 -22.66 -38.61
CA SER A 818 12.28 -21.41 -38.11
C SER A 818 12.96 -20.62 -39.25
N PHE A 819 13.02 -19.30 -39.11
CA PHE A 819 13.66 -18.43 -40.11
C PHE A 819 15.05 -18.92 -40.54
N PHE A 820 15.84 -19.43 -39.59
CA PHE A 820 17.19 -19.88 -39.82
C PHE A 820 17.28 -21.29 -40.42
N TYR A 821 16.27 -22.11 -40.33
CA TYR A 821 16.28 -23.47 -40.86
C TYR A 821 16.11 -23.52 -42.39
N ASN A 822 15.32 -22.60 -42.93
CA ASN A 822 15.04 -22.57 -44.39
C ASN A 822 15.93 -21.58 -45.15
N ALA A 823 16.73 -20.77 -44.42
CA ALA A 823 17.89 -20.15 -45.04
C ALA A 823 18.83 -21.27 -45.50
N PRO A 824 19.68 -21.12 -46.53
CA PRO A 824 20.55 -22.18 -47.03
C PRO A 824 21.61 -22.68 -46.04
N PHE A 825 21.29 -22.63 -44.76
CA PHE A 825 22.12 -23.01 -43.63
C PHE A 825 21.73 -24.38 -43.13
N THR A 826 22.69 -25.29 -43.17
CA THR A 826 22.63 -26.54 -42.41
C THR A 826 22.95 -26.28 -40.94
N THR A 827 22.42 -27.11 -40.03
CA THR A 827 22.74 -27.04 -38.60
C THR A 827 24.25 -27.07 -38.29
N ALA A 828 25.10 -27.56 -39.19
CA ALA A 828 26.54 -27.50 -39.08
C ALA A 828 27.10 -26.06 -39.20
N ASN A 829 26.49 -25.22 -40.00
CA ASN A 829 26.93 -23.85 -40.22
C ASN A 829 26.55 -22.92 -39.09
N PHE A 830 25.56 -23.27 -38.27
CA PHE A 830 25.17 -22.46 -37.10
C PHE A 830 26.27 -22.38 -36.03
N LYS A 831 27.07 -23.47 -35.89
CA LYS A 831 28.24 -23.48 -35.00
C LYS A 831 29.34 -22.53 -35.47
N ASP A 832 29.52 -22.43 -36.80
CA ASP A 832 30.54 -21.59 -37.40
C ASP A 832 30.18 -20.09 -37.34
N TYR A 833 28.90 -19.74 -37.22
CA TYR A 833 28.42 -18.37 -37.14
C TYR A 833 28.24 -17.85 -35.72
N GLY A 834 28.64 -18.60 -34.70
CA GLY A 834 28.58 -18.13 -33.31
C GLY A 834 27.19 -18.12 -32.67
N VAL A 835 26.22 -18.77 -33.31
CA VAL A 835 24.93 -19.03 -32.67
C VAL A 835 25.11 -20.18 -31.70
N ILE A 836 24.87 -19.96 -30.43
CA ILE A 836 25.10 -20.94 -29.40
C ILE A 836 24.08 -22.08 -29.53
N GLY A 837 24.59 -23.31 -29.64
CA GLY A 837 23.77 -24.49 -29.72
C GLY A 837 22.92 -24.76 -28.50
N ALA A 838 21.95 -25.67 -28.64
CA ALA A 838 21.11 -26.11 -27.55
C ALA A 838 21.95 -26.74 -26.41
N GLY A 839 21.75 -26.32 -25.19
CA GLY A 839 22.34 -26.93 -24.02
C GLY A 839 22.83 -25.99 -22.96
N PHE A 840 23.40 -26.55 -21.91
CA PHE A 840 24.08 -25.86 -20.81
C PHE A 840 25.51 -25.44 -21.19
N GLU A 841 25.67 -24.69 -22.26
CA GLU A 841 26.98 -24.20 -22.64
C GLU A 841 27.45 -23.05 -21.74
N ARG A 842 28.75 -22.99 -21.41
CA ARG A 842 29.34 -21.95 -20.56
C ARG A 842 29.05 -20.53 -21.04
N ALA A 843 28.85 -20.34 -22.32
CA ALA A 843 28.55 -19.07 -22.93
C ALA A 843 27.18 -18.45 -22.50
N THR A 844 26.24 -19.29 -22.03
CA THR A 844 24.94 -18.82 -21.58
C THR A 844 24.87 -18.51 -20.09
N TRP A 845 25.91 -18.85 -19.33
CA TRP A 845 25.96 -18.58 -17.90
C TRP A 845 26.46 -17.18 -17.61
N ARG A 846 25.81 -16.52 -16.65
CA ARG A 846 26.21 -15.19 -16.18
C ARG A 846 26.13 -15.15 -14.67
N ALA A 847 27.06 -14.44 -14.07
CA ALA A 847 27.05 -14.18 -12.65
C ALA A 847 27.43 -12.72 -12.37
N SER A 848 26.95 -12.19 -11.29
CA SER A 848 27.31 -10.88 -10.79
C SER A 848 27.27 -10.83 -9.29
N THR A 849 28.00 -9.87 -8.72
CA THR A 849 27.96 -9.54 -7.30
C THR A 849 27.96 -8.03 -7.15
N GLY A 850 27.65 -7.53 -5.98
CA GLY A 850 27.71 -6.10 -5.74
C GLY A 850 27.04 -5.70 -4.44
N LEU A 851 26.90 -4.39 -4.29
CA LEU A 851 26.22 -3.78 -3.17
C LEU A 851 24.95 -3.06 -3.66
N GLN A 852 23.92 -3.09 -2.84
CA GLN A 852 22.72 -2.29 -3.10
C GLN A 852 22.29 -1.54 -1.83
N ILE A 853 21.82 -0.31 -2.02
CA ILE A 853 21.19 0.50 -0.99
C ILE A 853 19.69 0.47 -1.23
N GLU A 854 18.97 0.03 -0.22
CA GLU A 854 17.51 -0.06 -0.21
C GLU A 854 16.96 0.98 0.74
N TRP A 855 16.00 1.74 0.30
CA TRP A 855 15.35 2.76 1.12
C TRP A 855 13.85 2.86 0.83
N ILE A 856 13.00 2.77 1.88
CA ILE A 856 11.60 3.18 1.77
C ILE A 856 11.54 4.69 1.99
N SER A 857 11.65 5.43 0.89
CA SER A 857 11.51 6.87 0.92
C SER A 857 10.04 7.29 1.08
N PRO A 858 9.75 8.54 1.45
CA PRO A 858 8.39 9.08 1.44
C PRO A 858 7.69 8.99 0.07
N MET A 859 8.48 8.92 -1.01
CA MET A 859 7.99 8.76 -2.39
C MET A 859 7.88 7.30 -2.84
N GLY A 860 8.18 6.34 -1.97
CA GLY A 860 8.13 4.91 -2.25
C GLY A 860 9.49 4.21 -2.15
N PRO A 861 9.53 2.88 -2.41
CA PRO A 861 10.76 2.10 -2.36
C PRO A 861 11.76 2.57 -3.42
N LEU A 862 13.01 2.74 -3.02
CA LEU A 862 14.13 3.17 -3.85
C LEU A 862 15.30 2.20 -3.70
N VAL A 863 15.90 1.79 -4.81
CA VAL A 863 17.06 0.89 -4.86
C VAL A 863 18.16 1.52 -5.69
N LEU A 864 19.34 1.60 -5.13
CA LEU A 864 20.58 1.93 -5.83
C LEU A 864 21.47 0.68 -5.85
N ILE A 865 21.90 0.23 -7.01
CA ILE A 865 22.65 -1.02 -7.19
C ILE A 865 23.99 -0.70 -7.86
N PHE A 866 25.06 -1.25 -7.28
CA PHE A 866 26.44 -1.13 -7.76
C PHE A 866 26.98 -2.53 -8.05
N PRO A 867 26.68 -3.07 -9.24
CA PRO A 867 27.01 -4.45 -9.60
C PRO A 867 28.39 -4.56 -10.23
N ILE A 868 28.98 -5.75 -10.10
CA ILE A 868 30.17 -6.21 -10.81
C ILE A 868 29.77 -7.48 -11.53
N ALA A 869 29.77 -7.45 -12.85
CA ALA A 869 29.38 -8.57 -13.70
C ALA A 869 30.56 -9.49 -14.02
N PHE A 870 30.32 -10.79 -14.01
CA PHE A 870 31.26 -11.83 -14.42
C PHE A 870 30.73 -12.59 -15.64
N PHE A 871 31.61 -13.22 -16.41
CA PHE A 871 31.25 -13.99 -17.61
C PHE A 871 30.43 -13.18 -18.61
N ASN A 872 30.91 -11.99 -18.94
CA ASN A 872 30.20 -10.99 -19.73
C ASN A 872 30.51 -11.06 -21.25
N GLN A 873 31.28 -12.02 -21.73
CA GLN A 873 31.69 -12.14 -23.12
C GLN A 873 31.04 -13.31 -23.83
N TRP A 874 30.64 -13.07 -25.06
CA TRP A 874 30.31 -14.10 -26.01
C TRP A 874 31.59 -14.67 -26.60
N GLY A 875 31.81 -15.96 -26.44
CA GLY A 875 32.92 -16.70 -27.05
C GLY A 875 32.44 -17.99 -27.69
N ASP A 876 33.32 -18.59 -28.44
CA ASP A 876 33.15 -19.90 -29.06
C ASP A 876 33.14 -21.09 -28.07
N GLY A 877 32.79 -20.87 -26.82
CA GLY A 877 32.88 -21.87 -25.75
C GLY A 877 34.30 -22.11 -25.23
N ASN A 878 35.32 -21.71 -25.95
CA ASN A 878 36.73 -21.85 -25.61
C ASN A 878 37.41 -20.54 -25.17
N GLY A 879 36.65 -19.49 -24.92
CA GLY A 879 37.17 -18.18 -24.51
C GLY A 879 37.87 -17.40 -25.63
N LYS A 880 37.75 -17.86 -26.87
CA LYS A 880 38.31 -17.10 -28.03
C LYS A 880 37.21 -16.16 -28.54
N LYS A 881 37.58 -14.89 -28.74
CA LYS A 881 36.72 -13.93 -29.44
C LYS A 881 36.39 -14.49 -30.84
N CYS A 882 35.18 -14.28 -31.27
CA CYS A 882 34.65 -14.71 -32.55
C CYS A 882 35.65 -14.45 -33.70
N LYS A 883 36.20 -15.51 -34.31
CA LYS A 883 37.04 -15.45 -35.52
C LYS A 883 36.16 -15.68 -36.69
N GLY A 884 35.83 -14.67 -37.43
CA GLY A 884 34.98 -14.74 -38.61
C GLY A 884 34.17 -13.50 -38.80
N LEU A 885 33.26 -13.45 -39.73
CA LEU A 885 32.35 -12.32 -40.06
C LEU A 885 31.42 -11.95 -38.89
N CYS A 886 32.01 -11.62 -37.76
CA CYS A 886 31.29 -10.96 -36.65
C CYS A 886 31.16 -9.50 -37.00
N PHE A 887 30.00 -9.10 -37.48
CA PHE A 887 29.76 -7.74 -37.97
C PHE A 887 29.73 -6.70 -36.87
N ASN A 888 29.84 -7.09 -35.59
CA ASN A 888 29.81 -6.14 -34.51
C ASN A 888 30.88 -6.49 -33.47
N PRO A 889 31.94 -5.65 -33.31
CA PRO A 889 32.88 -5.80 -32.22
C PRO A 889 32.25 -5.65 -30.85
N ASN A 890 30.95 -5.33 -30.75
CA ASN A 890 30.16 -5.11 -29.56
C ASN A 890 29.16 -6.26 -29.33
N MET A 891 29.47 -7.50 -29.68
CA MET A 891 28.65 -8.66 -29.31
C MET A 891 28.74 -9.02 -27.82
N ASP A 892 29.44 -8.23 -27.01
CA ASP A 892 29.50 -8.39 -25.58
C ASP A 892 28.12 -8.17 -24.96
N ASP A 893 27.82 -8.89 -23.90
CA ASP A 893 26.69 -8.54 -23.08
C ASP A 893 26.89 -7.12 -22.53
N TYR A 894 25.87 -6.30 -22.68
CA TYR A 894 25.98 -4.92 -22.23
C TYR A 894 25.97 -4.88 -20.71
N THR A 895 27.11 -4.64 -20.08
CA THR A 895 27.23 -4.48 -18.63
C THR A 895 26.88 -3.07 -18.17
N GLN A 896 26.40 -2.99 -16.94
CA GLN A 896 26.07 -1.76 -16.24
C GLN A 896 26.72 -1.77 -14.87
N HIS A 897 27.43 -0.68 -14.51
CA HIS A 897 28.07 -0.53 -13.20
C HIS A 897 27.18 0.19 -12.17
N PHE A 898 26.07 0.71 -12.63
CA PHE A 898 25.08 1.37 -11.79
C PHE A 898 23.69 1.12 -12.33
N GLU A 899 22.79 0.68 -11.45
CA GLU A 899 21.38 0.50 -11.74
C GLU A 899 20.56 1.22 -10.67
N PHE A 900 19.45 1.78 -11.08
CA PHE A 900 18.54 2.51 -10.22
C PHE A 900 17.11 2.03 -10.48
N SER A 901 16.36 1.82 -9.41
CA SER A 901 14.92 1.51 -9.50
C SER A 901 14.16 2.21 -8.39
N MET A 902 12.97 2.69 -8.71
CA MET A 902 12.05 3.35 -7.79
C MET A 902 10.64 2.80 -7.99
N GLY A 903 9.92 2.57 -6.90
CA GLY A 903 8.55 2.07 -6.93
C GLY A 903 8.41 0.55 -7.07
N THR A 904 9.51 -0.21 -7.05
CA THR A 904 9.48 -1.68 -7.11
C THR A 904 9.51 -2.31 -5.71
N ARG A 905 8.85 -3.46 -5.54
CA ARG A 905 8.97 -4.28 -4.33
C ARG A 905 10.36 -4.94 -4.29
N PHE A 906 10.97 -5.01 -3.11
CA PHE A 906 12.28 -5.64 -2.88
C PHE A 906 12.22 -7.15 -2.81
#